data_6d7c80f6911fca719378a73e14d3b18a
#
_entry.id   6d7c80f6911fca719378a73e14d3b18a
#
_cell.length_a   1.000
_cell.length_b   1.000
_cell.length_c   1.000
_cell.angle_alpha   90.00
_cell.angle_beta   90.00
_cell.angle_gamma   90.00
#
_symmetry.space_group_name_H-M   'P 1'
#
loop_
_entity.id
_entity.type
_entity.pdbx_description
1 polymer ?
#
loop_
_entity_poly.entity_id
_entity_poly.type
_entity_poly.pdbx_seq_one_letter_code
_entity_poly.pdbx_strand_id
1 'polypeptide(L)'
;MGIQNFDHSHHKLKIRGLQSPVDVLTFEGREQLSTPFRYDIQFTSTDKAITPELVLMQDGAFSLTAPPVQGMPVQAPLRPLYGVITGFKHLSSSQDEARYEVRLEPRMALLTRSRQNAIYQNQTVPQIVEKILRERHQMRGQDFVFNLKSEYPAREQVMQYGEDDLTFVSRLLSEVGIWFRFATDARLKIEVIEFYDDQSGYERGLTLPLRHPSGLHDGATEAVWGLNTAYRVVEKSVSTRDYNYRTATAEMMTEQHDATGGDNTTYGEAYHYADNFLQKGDNEAAESGAFYARIRHERYLNEQAILKGLSTSSLLMPGLEIRVQGDDAPAVFRKGVLITGVTASAARDRSYELTFTAIPYSERYGYRPALIPRPVMAGTLPARVTSTVKNDIYAHIDKDGRYRVNLDFDRDTWKPGYESLWVRQSRPYAGDTYGLHLPLLAGTEVSIAFEEGNPDRPYIAGVKHDSAHTDHVTIQNYKRNVLRTPANNKIRLDDERGKEHIKVSTEYGGKSQLNLGHLVDAGKQQRGEGFELRTDMWGAVRAKKGIFISADAQDKAQGQVREMAPAMAILDGAQSQMQSLSTDAQTTNADPADLSSQIALLQQSVKDLTQAVILLSAPKGVAIASGEHLQLAASKNVIANAGNNADIGVVKNMFIGVGQALSVFVRKAGIKLFANKGAVSVQAQNDLMELLAQKSIEITSTEDEIKITAKKKITLNGGGSYIRLDACGIEAGTPGEYNVKAGYYGRKPKAKLTPELMAFPVIKSEDFNQSFILLDENTGQPLINWPYELELESGLKMSGITDENGNTELISSDKEEVVNISVFEPDEFLDDDIN
;
A
#
# COMPACT_ATOMS: atom_id res chain seq x y z
N MET A 1 45.56 -18.19 77.65
CA MET A 1 46.43 -18.46 76.48
C MET A 1 45.50 -18.66 75.34
N GLY A 2 45.41 -17.67 74.45
CA GLY A 2 44.55 -17.78 73.21
C GLY A 2 45.19 -18.77 72.27
N ILE A 3 44.44 -19.77 71.88
CA ILE A 3 44.84 -20.69 70.81
C ILE A 3 44.99 -19.82 69.58
N GLN A 4 46.21 -19.58 69.12
CA GLN A 4 46.52 -19.02 67.81
C GLN A 4 46.02 -20.07 66.83
N ASN A 5 44.91 -19.81 66.15
CA ASN A 5 44.51 -20.57 65.00
C ASN A 5 45.61 -20.41 63.94
N PHE A 6 46.37 -21.40 63.71
CA PHE A 6 47.31 -21.46 62.56
C PHE A 6 46.49 -21.55 61.30
N ASP A 7 46.50 -20.48 60.51
CA ASP A 7 45.92 -20.44 59.21
C ASP A 7 46.77 -21.26 58.23
N HIS A 8 46.35 -22.49 58.00
CA HIS A 8 47.07 -23.44 57.14
C HIS A 8 46.71 -23.31 55.68
N SER A 9 45.76 -22.41 55.33
CA SER A 9 45.30 -22.23 53.92
C SER A 9 46.20 -21.31 53.17
N HIS A 10 46.75 -21.82 52.07
CA HIS A 10 47.53 -21.01 51.09
C HIS A 10 46.63 -20.06 50.31
N HIS A 11 45.36 -20.38 50.11
CA HIS A 11 44.39 -19.59 49.37
C HIS A 11 43.26 -19.11 50.29
N LYS A 12 42.81 -17.87 50.15
CA LYS A 12 41.89 -17.26 51.09
C LYS A 12 40.56 -16.95 50.42
N LEU A 13 39.49 -17.43 51.04
CA LEU A 13 38.13 -17.11 50.67
C LEU A 13 37.51 -16.19 51.73
N LYS A 14 36.89 -15.06 51.26
CA LYS A 14 36.10 -14.20 52.15
C LYS A 14 34.72 -14.02 51.48
N ILE A 15 33.69 -14.20 52.29
CA ILE A 15 32.29 -13.99 51.84
C ILE A 15 31.73 -12.87 52.70
N ARG A 16 31.13 -11.86 52.06
CA ARG A 16 30.57 -10.69 52.71
C ARG A 16 29.49 -11.11 53.71
N GLY A 17 29.57 -10.61 54.93
CA GLY A 17 28.59 -10.93 55.97
C GLY A 17 28.79 -12.27 56.67
N LEU A 18 29.60 -13.20 56.16
CA LEU A 18 29.94 -14.46 56.84
C LEU A 18 31.02 -14.21 57.85
N GLN A 19 30.68 -14.43 59.14
CA GLN A 19 31.63 -14.27 60.28
C GLN A 19 32.31 -15.58 60.65
N SER A 20 31.80 -16.67 60.15
CA SER A 20 32.30 -18.01 60.44
C SER A 20 33.72 -18.20 59.84
N PRO A 21 34.62 -18.90 60.53
CA PRO A 21 35.93 -19.15 59.99
C PRO A 21 35.82 -20.02 58.71
N VAL A 22 36.60 -19.67 57.70
CA VAL A 22 36.69 -20.39 56.45
C VAL A 22 38.10 -20.79 56.17
N ASP A 23 38.32 -22.09 56.03
CA ASP A 23 39.62 -22.70 55.74
C ASP A 23 39.56 -23.47 54.42
N VAL A 24 40.15 -22.93 53.33
CA VAL A 24 40.08 -23.49 51.97
C VAL A 24 40.82 -24.83 51.91
N LEU A 25 40.09 -25.88 51.46
CA LEU A 25 40.65 -27.20 51.22
C LEU A 25 41.16 -27.42 49.83
N THR A 26 40.38 -27.09 48.85
CA THR A 26 40.66 -27.30 47.45
C THR A 26 39.81 -26.38 46.60
N PHE A 27 40.24 -26.10 45.41
CA PHE A 27 39.43 -25.40 44.42
C PHE A 27 39.73 -25.91 43.03
N GLU A 28 38.74 -25.74 42.15
CA GLU A 28 38.85 -25.82 40.68
C GLU A 28 38.34 -24.52 40.08
N GLY A 29 39.14 -23.85 39.26
CA GLY A 29 38.80 -22.60 38.62
C GLY A 29 38.89 -22.71 37.11
N ARG A 30 37.97 -22.08 36.40
CA ARG A 30 37.97 -21.96 34.93
C ARG A 30 37.74 -20.53 34.55
N GLU A 31 38.61 -20.03 33.66
CA GLU A 31 38.48 -18.70 33.06
C GLU A 31 38.70 -18.83 31.56
N GLN A 32 37.92 -18.10 30.78
CA GLN A 32 38.04 -18.08 29.33
C GLN A 32 37.65 -16.70 28.81
N LEU A 33 38.26 -16.25 27.71
CA LEU A 33 37.82 -15.05 27.02
C LEU A 33 36.35 -15.16 26.58
N SER A 34 35.63 -14.09 26.75
CA SER A 34 34.19 -13.98 26.39
C SER A 34 33.26 -14.97 27.09
N THR A 35 33.67 -15.45 28.30
CA THR A 35 32.88 -16.37 29.11
C THR A 35 33.05 -16.00 30.58
N PRO A 36 31.97 -15.98 31.40
CA PRO A 36 32.07 -15.78 32.82
C PRO A 36 32.99 -16.85 33.49
N PHE A 37 33.92 -16.40 34.32
CA PHE A 37 34.74 -17.33 35.06
C PHE A 37 33.93 -18.07 36.12
N ARG A 38 34.46 -19.22 36.58
CA ARG A 38 33.85 -20.06 37.63
C ARG A 38 34.92 -20.68 38.48
N TYR A 39 34.76 -20.52 39.78
CA TYR A 39 35.56 -21.18 40.79
C TYR A 39 34.68 -21.96 41.74
N ASP A 40 34.82 -23.28 41.80
CA ASP A 40 34.20 -24.16 42.78
C ASP A 40 35.22 -24.38 43.91
N ILE A 41 34.94 -23.83 45.11
CA ILE A 41 35.87 -23.74 46.25
C ILE A 41 35.31 -24.52 47.38
N GLN A 42 36.04 -25.54 47.83
CA GLN A 42 35.70 -26.31 49.02
C GLN A 42 36.49 -25.80 50.22
N PHE A 43 35.80 -25.66 51.32
CA PHE A 43 36.38 -25.20 52.58
C PHE A 43 35.77 -25.93 53.75
N THR A 44 36.50 -25.91 54.89
CA THR A 44 36.00 -26.30 56.20
C THR A 44 35.70 -25.13 57.10
N SER A 45 34.75 -25.29 57.97
CA SER A 45 34.38 -24.36 59.04
C SER A 45 33.97 -25.05 60.29
N THR A 46 34.36 -24.52 61.45
CA THR A 46 33.86 -24.95 62.73
C THR A 46 32.38 -24.66 62.96
N ASP A 47 31.86 -23.71 62.16
CA ASP A 47 30.43 -23.45 62.15
C ASP A 47 29.71 -24.43 61.18
N LYS A 48 28.89 -25.32 61.83
CA LYS A 48 28.11 -26.35 61.14
C LYS A 48 26.73 -25.90 60.72
N ALA A 49 26.38 -24.63 61.01
CA ALA A 49 25.08 -24.06 60.78
C ALA A 49 25.08 -22.98 59.63
N ILE A 50 26.11 -22.97 58.79
CA ILE A 50 26.12 -22.06 57.64
C ILE A 50 24.98 -22.42 56.70
N THR A 51 24.06 -21.49 56.50
CA THR A 51 22.88 -21.67 55.66
C THR A 51 23.03 -21.01 54.26
N PRO A 52 22.26 -21.42 53.26
CA PRO A 52 22.31 -20.82 51.94
C PRO A 52 22.07 -19.28 51.95
N GLU A 53 21.22 -18.80 52.85
CA GLU A 53 20.86 -17.36 52.95
C GLU A 53 22.04 -16.50 53.41
N LEU A 54 22.96 -17.06 54.14
CA LEU A 54 24.17 -16.37 54.60
C LEU A 54 25.25 -16.26 53.51
N VAL A 55 25.13 -17.07 52.46
CA VAL A 55 26.20 -17.25 51.46
C VAL A 55 25.80 -16.89 50.07
N LEU A 56 24.62 -17.33 49.61
CA LEU A 56 24.16 -17.09 48.27
C LEU A 56 23.92 -15.59 48.01
N MET A 57 24.27 -15.12 46.83
CA MET A 57 24.19 -13.72 46.39
C MET A 57 25.08 -12.75 47.17
N GLN A 58 25.93 -13.24 48.08
CA GLN A 58 26.94 -12.39 48.75
C GLN A 58 28.17 -12.20 47.89
N ASP A 59 28.77 -11.01 48.02
CA ASP A 59 30.06 -10.72 47.38
C ASP A 59 31.13 -11.66 47.98
N GLY A 60 31.89 -12.30 47.14
CA GLY A 60 33.00 -13.18 47.45
C GLY A 60 34.32 -12.62 46.97
N ALA A 61 35.34 -12.80 47.76
CA ALA A 61 36.72 -12.53 47.38
C ALA A 61 37.57 -13.81 47.58
N PHE A 62 38.17 -14.26 46.52
CA PHE A 62 39.07 -15.40 46.53
C PHE A 62 40.47 -14.94 46.10
N SER A 63 41.49 -15.24 46.94
CA SER A 63 42.85 -14.80 46.67
C SER A 63 43.74 -16.00 46.42
N LEU A 64 44.36 -16.04 45.25
CA LEU A 64 45.51 -16.91 44.96
C LEU A 64 46.73 -16.32 45.65
N THR A 65 47.42 -17.12 46.45
CA THR A 65 48.58 -16.67 47.23
C THR A 65 49.80 -17.36 46.68
N ALA A 66 50.94 -16.63 46.62
CA ALA A 66 52.20 -17.20 46.25
C ALA A 66 52.64 -18.31 47.24
N PRO A 67 53.47 -19.27 46.78
CA PRO A 67 54.10 -20.20 47.68
C PRO A 67 54.92 -19.45 48.74
N PRO A 68 55.01 -19.99 49.97
CA PRO A 68 55.77 -19.35 51.06
C PRO A 68 57.23 -19.25 50.67
N VAL A 69 57.79 -18.06 50.78
CA VAL A 69 59.24 -17.82 50.66
C VAL A 69 59.81 -17.94 52.03
N GLN A 70 60.82 -18.80 52.18
CA GLN A 70 61.49 -19.06 53.48
C GLN A 70 61.99 -17.75 54.10
N GLY A 71 61.42 -17.34 55.21
CA GLY A 71 61.80 -16.17 56.00
C GLY A 71 60.92 -14.94 55.89
N MET A 72 59.80 -14.97 55.13
CA MET A 72 58.82 -13.89 55.09
C MET A 72 57.48 -14.32 55.70
N PRO A 73 56.98 -13.61 56.75
CA PRO A 73 55.78 -14.04 57.46
C PRO A 73 54.44 -13.68 56.82
N VAL A 74 54.43 -12.82 55.88
CA VAL A 74 53.19 -12.41 55.21
C VAL A 74 53.43 -12.26 53.73
N GLN A 75 52.62 -12.99 52.92
CA GLN A 75 52.67 -12.90 51.49
C GLN A 75 51.51 -12.06 51.01
N ALA A 76 51.74 -11.12 50.12
CA ALA A 76 50.68 -10.42 49.43
C ALA A 76 49.93 -11.38 48.51
N PRO A 77 48.62 -11.28 48.38
CA PRO A 77 47.87 -12.02 47.36
C PRO A 77 48.35 -11.65 45.98
N LEU A 78 48.78 -12.66 45.20
CA LEU A 78 49.28 -12.45 43.83
C LEU A 78 48.16 -12.03 42.87
N ARG A 79 47.00 -12.63 43.08
CA ARG A 79 45.83 -12.36 42.24
C ARG A 79 44.56 -12.54 43.04
N PRO A 80 43.89 -11.45 43.43
CA PRO A 80 42.56 -11.50 44.01
C PRO A 80 41.52 -11.66 42.90
N LEU A 81 40.53 -12.48 43.12
CA LEU A 81 39.33 -12.66 42.28
C LEU A 81 38.12 -12.20 43.10
N TYR A 82 37.32 -11.33 42.55
CA TYR A 82 36.08 -10.85 43.13
C TYR A 82 34.91 -11.34 42.33
N GLY A 83 33.77 -11.57 42.96
CA GLY A 83 32.57 -12.03 42.30
C GLY A 83 31.41 -12.18 43.27
N VAL A 84 30.43 -12.94 42.89
CA VAL A 84 29.27 -13.27 43.70
C VAL A 84 29.19 -14.78 43.92
N ILE A 85 28.70 -15.22 45.09
CA ILE A 85 28.47 -16.62 45.34
C ILE A 85 27.15 -17.06 44.72
N THR A 86 27.23 -17.91 43.69
CA THR A 86 26.09 -18.39 42.89
C THR A 86 25.66 -19.82 43.26
N GLY A 87 26.51 -20.56 43.98
CA GLY A 87 26.21 -21.92 44.42
C GLY A 87 26.72 -22.19 45.80
N PHE A 88 26.02 -23.00 46.58
CA PHE A 88 26.38 -23.43 47.90
C PHE A 88 25.99 -24.90 48.11
N LYS A 89 26.92 -25.70 48.68
CA LYS A 89 26.66 -27.08 49.05
C LYS A 89 27.24 -27.34 50.43
N HIS A 90 26.50 -28.04 51.28
CA HIS A 90 27.00 -28.70 52.46
C HIS A 90 27.41 -30.11 52.04
N LEU A 91 28.70 -30.48 52.17
CA LEU A 91 29.24 -31.73 51.69
C LEU A 91 29.22 -32.81 52.78
N SER A 92 29.68 -32.46 53.97
CA SER A 92 29.73 -33.37 55.13
C SER A 92 29.92 -32.62 56.46
N SER A 93 29.61 -33.28 57.57
CA SER A 93 29.92 -32.80 58.94
C SER A 93 30.64 -33.89 59.75
N SER A 94 31.60 -33.46 60.50
CA SER A 94 32.31 -34.29 61.55
C SER A 94 31.94 -33.74 62.91
N GLN A 95 32.61 -34.30 63.96
CA GLN A 95 32.44 -33.80 65.33
C GLN A 95 33.04 -32.37 65.47
N ASP A 96 34.08 -32.01 64.76
CA ASP A 96 34.80 -30.74 64.93
C ASP A 96 34.46 -29.68 63.92
N GLU A 97 34.21 -30.07 62.67
CA GLU A 97 33.99 -29.15 61.55
C GLU A 97 32.98 -29.70 60.54
N ALA A 98 32.46 -28.79 59.71
CA ALA A 98 31.68 -29.10 58.47
C ALA A 98 32.46 -28.70 57.26
N ARG A 99 32.23 -29.45 56.16
CA ARG A 99 32.80 -29.19 54.83
C ARG A 99 31.74 -28.66 53.93
N TYR A 100 32.06 -27.56 53.22
CA TYR A 100 31.21 -26.83 52.34
C TYR A 100 31.90 -26.65 50.98
N GLU A 101 31.05 -26.40 49.98
CA GLU A 101 31.50 -25.97 48.67
C GLU A 101 30.72 -24.73 48.25
N VAL A 102 31.43 -23.72 47.77
CA VAL A 102 30.80 -22.54 47.16
C VAL A 102 31.28 -22.38 45.74
N ARG A 103 30.40 -21.79 44.93
CA ARG A 103 30.72 -21.36 43.58
C ARG A 103 30.83 -19.84 43.54
N LEU A 104 31.99 -19.36 43.16
CA LEU A 104 32.26 -17.94 42.90
C LEU A 104 32.25 -17.69 41.40
N GLU A 105 31.41 -16.79 40.98
CA GLU A 105 31.27 -16.36 39.56
C GLU A 105 31.20 -14.84 39.49
N PRO A 106 31.49 -14.22 38.34
CA PRO A 106 31.28 -12.77 38.19
C PRO A 106 29.79 -12.47 38.18
N ARG A 107 29.40 -11.23 38.53
CA ARG A 107 27.98 -10.80 38.51
C ARG A 107 27.31 -11.02 37.15
N MET A 108 28.09 -10.92 36.06
CA MET A 108 27.62 -11.23 34.71
C MET A 108 27.04 -12.64 34.57
N ALA A 109 27.48 -13.62 35.36
CA ALA A 109 26.92 -14.97 35.32
C ALA A 109 25.45 -15.02 35.78
N LEU A 110 24.99 -14.07 36.57
CA LEU A 110 23.60 -13.97 37.02
C LEU A 110 22.64 -13.63 35.86
N LEU A 111 23.13 -13.09 34.77
CA LEU A 111 22.34 -12.79 33.58
C LEU A 111 21.70 -14.05 32.99
N THR A 112 22.24 -15.24 33.24
CA THR A 112 21.62 -16.53 32.89
C THR A 112 20.28 -16.76 33.56
N ARG A 113 19.98 -16.04 34.63
CA ARG A 113 18.73 -16.17 35.42
C ARG A 113 17.61 -15.23 34.92
N SER A 114 17.93 -14.37 33.97
CA SER A 114 17.00 -13.42 33.37
C SER A 114 16.70 -13.83 31.93
N ARG A 115 15.60 -14.57 31.71
CA ARG A 115 15.13 -14.93 30.37
C ARG A 115 14.09 -13.92 29.91
N GLN A 116 14.26 -13.32 28.74
CA GLN A 116 13.46 -12.21 28.29
C GLN A 116 13.04 -12.36 26.81
N ASN A 117 12.01 -11.59 26.48
CA ASN A 117 11.65 -11.22 25.11
C ASN A 117 11.57 -9.69 25.07
N ALA A 118 12.33 -9.05 24.22
CA ALA A 118 12.38 -7.59 24.18
C ALA A 118 12.80 -7.09 22.80
N ILE A 119 12.46 -5.84 22.52
CA ILE A 119 12.78 -5.16 21.26
C ILE A 119 13.67 -3.96 21.58
N TYR A 120 14.77 -3.84 20.86
CA TYR A 120 15.66 -2.69 20.91
C TYR A 120 15.64 -2.01 19.56
N GLN A 121 15.37 -0.70 19.52
CA GLN A 121 15.29 0.07 18.29
C GLN A 121 16.31 1.20 18.29
N ASN A 122 16.92 1.43 17.11
CA ASN A 122 17.85 2.51 16.85
C ASN A 122 19.01 2.59 17.88
N GLN A 123 19.57 1.44 18.20
CA GLN A 123 20.68 1.31 19.16
C GLN A 123 21.83 0.51 18.54
N THR A 124 23.05 0.90 18.89
CA THR A 124 24.24 0.12 18.56
C THR A 124 24.35 -1.12 19.45
N VAL A 125 25.11 -2.13 19.01
CA VAL A 125 25.33 -3.33 19.84
C VAL A 125 25.90 -2.97 21.22
N PRO A 126 26.93 -2.12 21.37
CA PRO A 126 27.40 -1.70 22.70
C PRO A 126 26.33 -1.00 23.54
N GLN A 127 25.48 -0.15 22.93
CA GLN A 127 24.38 0.51 23.66
C GLN A 127 23.34 -0.46 24.18
N ILE A 128 22.98 -1.50 23.39
CA ILE A 128 22.05 -2.55 23.84
C ILE A 128 22.64 -3.32 25.02
N VAL A 129 23.89 -3.72 24.92
CA VAL A 129 24.60 -4.41 25.98
C VAL A 129 24.67 -3.55 27.26
N GLU A 130 25.09 -2.29 27.13
CA GLU A 130 25.15 -1.34 28.24
C GLU A 130 23.77 -1.16 28.89
N LYS A 131 22.70 -1.01 28.09
CA LYS A 131 21.35 -0.87 28.60
C LYS A 131 20.92 -2.07 29.43
N ILE A 132 21.20 -3.30 28.98
CA ILE A 132 20.89 -4.51 29.72
C ILE A 132 21.64 -4.55 31.04
N LEU A 133 22.96 -4.31 31.02
CA LEU A 133 23.79 -4.32 32.20
C LEU A 133 23.34 -3.28 33.24
N ARG A 134 23.03 -2.08 32.83
CA ARG A 134 22.63 -0.97 33.70
C ARG A 134 21.18 -1.09 34.18
N GLU A 135 20.24 -1.22 33.25
CA GLU A 135 18.82 -1.07 33.59
C GLU A 135 18.22 -2.36 34.19
N ARG A 136 18.58 -3.54 33.65
CA ARG A 136 18.04 -4.79 34.13
C ARG A 136 18.85 -5.38 35.29
N HIS A 137 20.19 -5.27 35.24
CA HIS A 137 21.08 -5.87 36.19
C HIS A 137 21.73 -4.87 37.15
N GLN A 138 21.38 -3.58 37.05
CA GLN A 138 21.81 -2.51 37.95
C GLN A 138 23.33 -2.39 38.08
N MET A 139 24.08 -2.82 37.06
CA MET A 139 25.52 -2.68 37.01
C MET A 139 25.90 -1.22 36.86
N ARG A 140 26.92 -0.77 37.57
CA ARG A 140 27.38 0.63 37.59
C ARG A 140 28.50 0.84 36.59
N GLY A 141 28.86 2.11 36.29
CA GLY A 141 29.95 2.42 35.40
C GLY A 141 31.32 1.92 35.83
N GLN A 142 31.49 1.51 37.10
CA GLN A 142 32.69 0.88 37.62
C GLN A 142 32.73 -0.65 37.41
N ASP A 143 31.60 -1.29 37.10
CA ASP A 143 31.50 -2.74 36.96
C ASP A 143 31.86 -3.21 35.55
N PHE A 144 31.85 -2.29 34.56
CA PHE A 144 32.22 -2.59 33.19
C PHE A 144 32.75 -1.37 32.43
N VAL A 145 33.54 -1.59 31.38
CA VAL A 145 34.05 -0.57 30.50
C VAL A 145 34.13 -1.05 29.05
N PHE A 146 33.76 -0.20 28.10
CA PHE A 146 33.95 -0.43 26.67
C PHE A 146 35.18 0.32 26.18
N ASN A 147 36.21 -0.44 25.74
CA ASN A 147 37.41 0.06 25.14
C ASN A 147 37.43 -0.31 23.65
N LEU A 148 36.49 0.24 22.89
CA LEU A 148 36.29 -0.08 21.48
C LEU A 148 36.99 0.93 20.58
N LYS A 149 37.51 0.47 19.46
CA LYS A 149 38.14 1.29 18.43
C LYS A 149 37.18 1.59 17.27
N SER A 150 36.29 0.66 16.97
CA SER A 150 35.32 0.81 15.91
C SER A 150 34.11 1.61 16.38
N GLU A 151 33.55 2.44 15.47
CA GLU A 151 32.25 3.09 15.66
C GLU A 151 31.16 2.18 15.09
N TYR A 152 30.29 1.67 15.97
CA TYR A 152 29.22 0.76 15.57
C TYR A 152 27.97 1.52 15.14
N PRO A 153 27.32 1.14 14.00
CA PRO A 153 26.09 1.76 13.57
C PRO A 153 24.92 1.38 14.47
N ALA A 154 23.93 2.27 14.53
CA ALA A 154 22.68 1.94 15.16
C ALA A 154 21.87 0.97 14.29
N ARG A 155 21.52 -0.18 14.86
CA ARG A 155 20.64 -1.15 14.22
C ARG A 155 19.18 -0.65 14.34
N GLU A 156 18.41 -0.76 13.28
CA GLU A 156 17.01 -0.34 13.27
C GLU A 156 16.19 -1.05 14.34
N GLN A 157 16.38 -2.37 14.43
CA GLN A 157 15.78 -3.22 15.44
C GLN A 157 16.66 -4.42 15.71
N VAL A 158 16.73 -4.80 16.98
CA VAL A 158 17.31 -6.08 17.45
C VAL A 158 16.29 -6.72 18.38
N MET A 159 16.04 -8.00 18.18
CA MET A 159 15.08 -8.75 18.97
C MET A 159 15.79 -9.78 19.85
N GLN A 160 15.53 -9.72 21.15
CA GLN A 160 15.79 -10.80 22.09
C GLN A 160 14.53 -11.67 22.12
N TYR A 161 14.64 -12.96 21.82
CA TYR A 161 13.51 -13.87 21.81
C TYR A 161 13.83 -15.19 22.51
N GLY A 162 13.29 -15.35 23.70
CA GLY A 162 13.42 -16.58 24.50
C GLY A 162 14.84 -16.88 24.96
N GLU A 163 15.75 -15.92 24.86
CA GLU A 163 17.13 -16.02 25.31
C GLU A 163 17.27 -15.49 26.75
N ASP A 164 18.15 -16.07 27.54
CA ASP A 164 18.62 -15.40 28.75
C ASP A 164 19.55 -14.23 28.38
N ASP A 165 19.65 -13.25 29.28
CA ASP A 165 20.39 -12.03 29.02
C ASP A 165 21.88 -12.27 28.74
N LEU A 166 22.51 -13.27 29.37
CA LEU A 166 23.92 -13.62 29.11
C LEU A 166 24.10 -14.14 27.67
N THR A 167 23.25 -15.08 27.27
CA THR A 167 23.27 -15.65 25.92
C THR A 167 23.02 -14.56 24.88
N PHE A 168 22.03 -13.69 25.09
CA PHE A 168 21.71 -12.60 24.19
C PHE A 168 22.84 -11.59 24.06
N VAL A 169 23.41 -11.12 25.19
CA VAL A 169 24.57 -10.19 25.21
C VAL A 169 25.76 -10.82 24.49
N SER A 170 26.09 -12.08 24.86
CA SER A 170 27.22 -12.78 24.26
C SER A 170 27.04 -13.02 22.76
N ARG A 171 25.81 -13.30 22.31
CA ARG A 171 25.48 -13.43 20.89
C ARG A 171 25.76 -12.13 20.14
N LEU A 172 25.21 -11.01 20.63
CA LEU A 172 25.40 -9.70 19.98
C LEU A 172 26.88 -9.32 19.90
N LEU A 173 27.62 -9.49 20.98
CA LEU A 173 29.06 -9.22 21.02
C LEU A 173 29.82 -10.14 20.05
N SER A 174 29.48 -11.43 20.01
CA SER A 174 30.10 -12.37 19.07
C SER A 174 29.81 -12.04 17.62
N GLU A 175 28.58 -11.56 17.28
CA GLU A 175 28.24 -11.16 15.92
C GLU A 175 29.20 -10.10 15.39
N VAL A 176 29.48 -9.09 16.18
CA VAL A 176 30.37 -7.97 15.80
C VAL A 176 31.84 -8.15 16.23
N GLY A 177 32.18 -9.33 16.75
CA GLY A 177 33.57 -9.67 17.09
C GLY A 177 34.12 -8.95 18.31
N ILE A 178 33.30 -8.38 19.16
CA ILE A 178 33.70 -7.83 20.46
C ILE A 178 33.92 -8.99 21.44
N TRP A 179 35.07 -8.98 22.04
CA TRP A 179 35.43 -9.93 23.08
C TRP A 179 35.52 -9.24 24.43
N PHE A 180 35.41 -9.98 25.51
CA PHE A 180 35.56 -9.46 26.86
C PHE A 180 36.38 -10.36 27.77
N ARG A 181 36.90 -9.74 28.81
CA ARG A 181 37.58 -10.39 29.91
C ARG A 181 37.15 -9.79 31.25
N PHE A 182 37.51 -10.44 32.33
CA PHE A 182 37.31 -9.96 33.69
C PHE A 182 38.64 -9.46 34.27
N ALA A 183 38.67 -8.17 34.56
CA ALA A 183 39.76 -7.53 35.28
C ALA A 183 39.38 -7.35 36.76
N THR A 184 40.34 -7.03 37.58
CA THR A 184 40.17 -6.84 39.02
C THR A 184 40.47 -5.41 39.43
N ASP A 185 39.50 -4.69 40.01
CA ASP A 185 39.82 -3.45 40.75
C ASP A 185 40.07 -3.77 42.23
N ALA A 186 41.36 -3.80 42.60
CA ALA A 186 41.80 -4.12 43.95
C ALA A 186 41.37 -3.05 44.97
N ARG A 187 41.16 -1.80 44.55
CA ARG A 187 40.77 -0.68 45.40
C ARG A 187 39.32 -0.79 45.81
N LEU A 188 38.45 -1.05 44.82
CA LEU A 188 37.01 -1.19 45.01
C LEU A 188 36.62 -2.63 45.43
N LYS A 189 37.53 -3.60 45.24
CA LYS A 189 37.32 -5.05 45.50
C LYS A 189 36.14 -5.61 44.70
N ILE A 190 36.13 -5.32 43.39
CA ILE A 190 35.15 -5.79 42.46
C ILE A 190 35.81 -6.38 41.21
N GLU A 191 35.11 -7.25 40.52
CA GLU A 191 35.42 -7.59 39.14
C GLU A 191 34.91 -6.49 38.17
N VAL A 192 35.67 -6.24 37.13
CA VAL A 192 35.35 -5.29 36.06
C VAL A 192 35.29 -6.04 34.73
N ILE A 193 34.22 -5.91 34.01
CA ILE A 193 34.11 -6.46 32.65
C ILE A 193 34.72 -5.45 31.67
N GLU A 194 35.74 -5.87 30.97
CA GLU A 194 36.39 -5.06 29.94
C GLU A 194 36.05 -5.60 28.57
N PHE A 195 35.42 -4.76 27.70
CA PHE A 195 35.04 -5.09 26.36
C PHE A 195 36.02 -4.48 25.36
N TYR A 196 36.48 -5.27 24.39
CA TYR A 196 37.43 -4.86 23.35
C TYR A 196 37.02 -5.41 21.99
N ASP A 197 37.41 -4.69 20.91
CA ASP A 197 37.16 -5.13 19.54
C ASP A 197 38.50 -5.29 18.75
N ASP A 198 39.63 -5.04 19.40
CA ASP A 198 40.96 -5.14 18.82
C ASP A 198 41.98 -5.77 19.80
N GLN A 199 43.22 -5.73 19.43
CA GLN A 199 44.32 -6.30 20.24
C GLN A 199 44.86 -5.36 21.32
N SER A 200 44.36 -4.14 21.44
CA SER A 200 44.78 -3.17 22.45
C SER A 200 44.45 -3.63 23.88
N GLY A 201 43.47 -4.50 23.99
CA GLY A 201 43.07 -5.11 25.24
C GLY A 201 43.95 -6.26 25.77
N TYR A 202 44.96 -6.67 25.02
CA TYR A 202 45.83 -7.72 25.49
C TYR A 202 46.84 -7.17 26.47
N GLU A 203 46.97 -7.83 27.61
CA GLU A 203 48.09 -7.59 28.53
C GLU A 203 49.36 -8.21 27.97
N ARG A 204 50.49 -7.58 28.21
CA ARG A 204 51.75 -8.00 27.58
C ARG A 204 52.88 -7.94 28.58
N GLY A 205 53.97 -8.64 28.24
CA GLY A 205 55.25 -8.50 28.92
C GLY A 205 55.58 -9.64 29.89
N LEU A 206 54.75 -10.68 30.02
CA LEU A 206 55.07 -11.84 30.82
C LEU A 206 55.94 -12.84 30.00
N THR A 207 57.10 -13.15 30.52
CA THR A 207 57.98 -14.20 29.97
C THR A 207 58.21 -15.27 31.03
N LEU A 208 57.97 -16.54 30.70
CA LEU A 208 58.08 -17.65 31.58
C LEU A 208 59.12 -18.66 31.04
N PRO A 209 59.99 -19.25 31.92
CA PRO A 209 60.91 -20.25 31.46
C PRO A 209 60.23 -21.60 31.23
N LEU A 210 60.66 -22.33 30.19
CA LEU A 210 60.32 -23.74 30.02
C LEU A 210 61.11 -24.58 31.00
N ARG A 211 60.39 -25.37 31.80
CA ARG A 211 60.99 -26.34 32.68
C ARG A 211 60.30 -27.68 32.57
N HIS A 212 61.08 -28.73 32.36
CA HIS A 212 60.51 -30.08 32.40
C HIS A 212 60.30 -30.54 33.85
N PRO A 213 59.20 -31.21 34.14
CA PRO A 213 58.91 -31.74 35.49
C PRO A 213 60.05 -32.73 35.86
N SER A 214 60.89 -32.37 36.78
CA SER A 214 61.81 -33.27 37.47
C SER A 214 61.30 -33.44 38.86
N GLY A 215 61.24 -34.64 39.45
CA GLY A 215 60.57 -34.93 40.69
C GLY A 215 61.02 -34.15 41.95
N LEU A 216 61.78 -33.10 41.77
CA LEU A 216 62.19 -32.10 42.76
C LEU A 216 61.69 -30.71 42.27
N HIS A 217 60.41 -30.48 42.31
CA HIS A 217 59.85 -29.12 42.13
C HIS A 217 60.02 -28.32 43.42
N ASP A 218 60.90 -27.35 43.38
CA ASP A 218 60.82 -26.24 44.29
C ASP A 218 59.70 -25.32 43.70
N GLY A 219 58.61 -25.22 44.36
CA GLY A 219 57.49 -24.38 43.94
C GLY A 219 57.80 -22.88 43.94
N ALA A 220 59.05 -22.48 44.08
CA ALA A 220 59.49 -21.09 44.21
C ALA A 220 59.67 -20.35 42.86
N THR A 221 59.67 -21.09 41.74
CA THR A 221 59.88 -20.46 40.43
C THR A 221 58.71 -20.76 39.52
N GLU A 222 58.04 -19.72 39.06
CA GLU A 222 56.99 -19.83 38.04
C GLU A 222 57.55 -20.31 36.71
N ALA A 223 56.97 -21.36 36.15
CA ALA A 223 57.44 -21.97 34.90
C ALA A 223 56.27 -22.56 34.09
N VAL A 224 56.55 -22.88 32.84
CA VAL A 224 55.66 -23.61 31.95
C VAL A 224 56.25 -24.94 31.53
N TRP A 225 55.43 -25.94 31.31
CA TRP A 225 55.81 -27.25 30.76
C TRP A 225 54.68 -27.88 29.99
N GLY A 226 54.87 -29.08 29.43
CA GLY A 226 53.83 -29.83 28.76
C GLY A 226 53.27 -29.10 27.54
N LEU A 227 54.10 -28.28 26.88
CA LEU A 227 53.67 -27.48 25.72
C LEU A 227 53.29 -28.40 24.59
N ASN A 228 52.05 -28.17 24.10
CA ASN A 228 51.45 -28.94 23.00
C ASN A 228 50.92 -28.00 21.94
N THR A 229 51.11 -28.36 20.67
CA THR A 229 50.61 -27.59 19.53
C THR A 229 49.79 -28.49 18.63
N ALA A 230 48.57 -28.13 18.38
CA ALA A 230 47.67 -28.79 17.45
C ALA A 230 47.29 -27.82 16.33
N TYR A 231 47.55 -28.19 15.10
CA TYR A 231 47.20 -27.43 13.92
C TYR A 231 46.20 -28.14 13.07
N ARG A 232 45.31 -27.38 12.43
CA ARG A 232 44.39 -27.88 11.45
C ARG A 232 44.31 -26.95 10.23
N VAL A 233 43.83 -27.49 9.10
CA VAL A 233 43.56 -26.67 7.93
C VAL A 233 42.26 -25.92 8.20
N VAL A 234 42.25 -24.64 7.89
CA VAL A 234 41.05 -23.77 7.96
C VAL A 234 40.86 -23.07 6.63
N GLU A 235 39.78 -22.36 6.49
CA GLU A 235 39.41 -21.64 5.29
C GLU A 235 40.46 -20.55 4.96
N LYS A 236 40.80 -20.48 3.67
CA LYS A 236 41.80 -19.51 3.17
C LYS A 236 41.19 -18.12 3.02
N SER A 237 39.93 -18.05 2.60
CA SER A 237 39.24 -16.79 2.37
C SER A 237 37.75 -16.87 2.76
N VAL A 238 37.19 -15.72 3.01
CA VAL A 238 35.75 -15.60 3.32
C VAL A 238 35.13 -14.54 2.42
N SER A 239 33.98 -14.85 1.85
CA SER A 239 33.10 -13.89 1.18
C SER A 239 31.72 -13.86 1.82
N THR A 240 31.07 -12.71 1.75
CA THR A 240 29.72 -12.54 2.31
C THR A 240 28.80 -11.90 1.28
N ARG A 241 27.51 -12.25 1.33
CA ARG A 241 26.46 -11.63 0.56
C ARG A 241 25.24 -11.44 1.42
N ASP A 242 24.51 -10.35 1.15
CA ASP A 242 23.20 -10.13 1.77
C ASP A 242 22.22 -9.54 0.77
N TYR A 243 20.99 -9.41 1.18
CA TYR A 243 19.93 -8.74 0.45
C TYR A 243 19.28 -7.66 1.33
N ASN A 244 19.28 -6.42 0.82
CA ASN A 244 18.59 -5.33 1.46
C ASN A 244 17.50 -4.79 0.52
N TYR A 245 16.24 -4.98 0.88
CA TYR A 245 15.11 -4.53 0.06
C TYR A 245 15.06 -3.00 -0.12
N ARG A 246 15.72 -2.22 0.73
CA ARG A 246 15.79 -0.75 0.61
C ARG A 246 16.68 -0.32 -0.55
N THR A 247 17.60 -1.18 -0.93
CA THR A 247 18.53 -1.01 -2.04
C THR A 247 18.53 -2.28 -2.92
N ALA A 248 17.32 -2.72 -3.34
CA ALA A 248 17.10 -4.01 -3.97
C ALA A 248 17.91 -4.25 -5.26
N THR A 249 18.33 -3.18 -5.94
CA THR A 249 19.16 -3.25 -7.15
C THR A 249 20.66 -3.20 -6.85
N ALA A 250 21.06 -2.96 -5.60
CA ALA A 250 22.47 -2.95 -5.22
C ALA A 250 22.98 -4.39 -5.08
N GLU A 251 24.14 -4.66 -5.67
CA GLU A 251 24.85 -5.91 -5.45
C GLU A 251 25.51 -5.86 -4.07
N MET A 252 24.95 -6.62 -3.12
CA MET A 252 25.40 -6.68 -1.73
C MET A 252 26.41 -7.83 -1.51
N MET A 253 27.31 -8.03 -2.44
CA MET A 253 28.38 -9.03 -2.36
C MET A 253 29.70 -8.36 -2.02
N THR A 254 30.47 -8.96 -1.11
CA THR A 254 31.83 -8.51 -0.79
C THR A 254 32.84 -9.31 -1.58
N GLU A 255 33.99 -8.70 -1.82
CA GLU A 255 35.20 -9.42 -2.29
C GLU A 255 35.73 -10.37 -1.23
N GLN A 256 36.53 -11.35 -1.66
CA GLN A 256 37.14 -12.32 -0.74
C GLN A 256 38.10 -11.63 0.21
N HIS A 257 37.90 -11.84 1.51
CA HIS A 257 38.85 -11.40 2.52
C HIS A 257 39.85 -12.52 2.81
N ASP A 258 41.12 -12.26 2.60
CA ASP A 258 42.25 -13.15 2.90
C ASP A 258 43.27 -12.43 3.79
N ALA A 259 43.24 -12.74 5.09
CA ALA A 259 44.20 -12.24 6.09
C ALA A 259 45.46 -13.13 6.21
N THR A 260 45.54 -14.26 5.50
CA THR A 260 46.64 -15.21 5.62
C THR A 260 47.91 -14.74 4.99
N GLY A 261 47.82 -13.86 3.99
CA GLY A 261 48.96 -13.34 3.23
C GLY A 261 49.67 -14.41 2.38
N GLY A 262 48.90 -15.46 1.97
CA GLY A 262 49.42 -16.54 1.16
C GLY A 262 49.95 -17.77 1.93
N ASP A 263 49.47 -17.97 3.12
CA ASP A 263 49.77 -19.15 3.94
C ASP A 263 49.29 -20.45 3.23
N ASN A 264 50.18 -21.37 3.00
CA ASN A 264 49.89 -22.65 2.34
C ASN A 264 49.16 -23.67 3.28
N THR A 265 48.91 -23.34 4.53
CA THR A 265 48.24 -24.19 5.50
C THR A 265 46.75 -23.94 5.58
N THR A 266 46.22 -23.07 4.71
CA THR A 266 44.78 -22.77 4.55
C THR A 266 44.27 -23.27 3.21
N TYR A 267 42.97 -23.56 3.08
CA TYR A 267 42.36 -24.09 1.89
C TYR A 267 40.91 -23.68 1.75
N GLY A 268 40.47 -23.42 0.51
CA GLY A 268 39.10 -23.17 0.18
C GLY A 268 38.57 -21.80 0.56
N GLU A 269 37.35 -21.56 0.19
CA GLU A 269 36.55 -20.35 0.48
C GLU A 269 35.35 -20.71 1.34
N ALA A 270 35.06 -19.91 2.36
CA ALA A 270 33.80 -19.93 3.07
C ALA A 270 32.93 -18.79 2.56
N TYR A 271 31.84 -19.14 1.85
CA TYR A 271 30.83 -18.20 1.44
C TYR A 271 29.70 -18.15 2.46
N HIS A 272 29.38 -16.95 2.96
CA HIS A 272 28.30 -16.72 3.92
C HIS A 272 27.22 -15.82 3.30
N TYR A 273 25.97 -16.17 3.56
CA TYR A 273 24.82 -15.41 3.11
C TYR A 273 23.96 -14.96 4.29
N ALA A 274 23.36 -13.76 4.19
CA ALA A 274 22.43 -13.20 5.18
C ALA A 274 23.07 -12.88 6.54
N ASP A 275 24.23 -12.22 6.54
CA ASP A 275 24.87 -11.70 7.75
C ASP A 275 24.21 -10.46 8.33
N ASN A 276 23.12 -9.98 7.69
CA ASN A 276 22.32 -8.81 8.10
C ASN A 276 23.11 -7.48 8.07
N PHE A 277 23.96 -7.29 7.07
CA PHE A 277 24.61 -6.00 6.89
C PHE A 277 23.78 -5.04 6.02
N LEU A 278 23.83 -3.76 6.36
CA LEU A 278 22.99 -2.73 5.73
C LEU A 278 23.67 -2.06 4.53
N GLN A 279 24.97 -2.19 4.40
CA GLN A 279 25.76 -1.54 3.36
C GLN A 279 26.65 -2.53 2.62
N LYS A 280 26.79 -2.34 1.31
CA LYS A 280 27.84 -3.02 0.55
C LYS A 280 29.19 -2.65 1.16
N GLY A 281 29.98 -3.63 1.46
CA GLY A 281 31.17 -3.40 2.24
C GLY A 281 32.44 -3.39 1.43
N ASP A 282 32.75 -2.28 0.77
CA ASP A 282 34.07 -2.04 0.21
C ASP A 282 35.00 -1.33 1.20
N ASN A 283 34.51 -0.95 2.37
CA ASN A 283 35.25 -0.36 3.48
C ASN A 283 35.13 -1.22 4.73
N GLU A 284 36.11 -1.12 5.61
CA GLU A 284 36.13 -1.84 6.88
C GLU A 284 35.24 -1.21 7.97
N ALA A 285 34.23 -0.41 7.58
CA ALA A 285 33.29 0.16 8.53
C ALA A 285 32.60 -0.95 9.30
N ALA A 286 32.42 -0.76 10.60
CA ALA A 286 31.77 -1.74 11.45
C ALA A 286 30.39 -2.12 10.89
N GLU A 287 30.09 -3.42 10.93
CA GLU A 287 28.85 -4.01 10.40
C GLU A 287 28.66 -3.86 8.89
N SER A 288 29.71 -3.58 8.12
CA SER A 288 29.70 -3.73 6.67
C SER A 288 29.91 -5.20 6.25
N GLY A 289 29.64 -5.52 4.98
CA GLY A 289 29.93 -6.85 4.47
C GLY A 289 31.41 -7.24 4.60
N ALA A 290 32.34 -6.34 4.29
CA ALA A 290 33.77 -6.56 4.45
C ALA A 290 34.18 -6.76 5.91
N PHE A 291 33.59 -6.01 6.81
CA PHE A 291 33.77 -6.20 8.27
C PHE A 291 33.35 -7.62 8.70
N TYR A 292 32.19 -8.09 8.30
CA TYR A 292 31.74 -9.44 8.64
C TYR A 292 32.62 -10.52 8.01
N ALA A 293 33.03 -10.36 6.76
CA ALA A 293 33.93 -11.29 6.10
C ALA A 293 35.26 -11.38 6.87
N ARG A 294 35.85 -10.24 7.29
CA ARG A 294 37.07 -10.17 8.09
C ARG A 294 36.88 -10.89 9.45
N ILE A 295 35.88 -10.56 10.22
CA ILE A 295 35.64 -11.17 11.54
C ILE A 295 35.42 -12.68 11.44
N ARG A 296 34.74 -13.15 10.41
CA ARG A 296 34.52 -14.58 10.17
C ARG A 296 35.85 -15.26 9.84
N HIS A 297 36.64 -14.63 8.99
CA HIS A 297 37.94 -15.18 8.65
C HIS A 297 38.89 -15.21 9.87
N GLU A 298 38.95 -14.17 10.68
CA GLU A 298 39.70 -14.14 11.93
C GLU A 298 39.32 -15.29 12.88
N ARG A 299 38.00 -15.66 12.98
CA ARG A 299 37.57 -16.83 13.75
C ARG A 299 38.13 -18.12 13.21
N TYR A 300 38.09 -18.34 11.88
CA TYR A 300 38.73 -19.53 11.31
C TYR A 300 40.20 -19.57 11.60
N LEU A 301 40.92 -18.46 11.50
CA LEU A 301 42.35 -18.38 11.82
C LEU A 301 42.60 -18.62 13.34
N ASN A 302 41.74 -18.19 14.22
CA ASN A 302 41.86 -18.49 15.65
C ASN A 302 41.73 -20.00 15.92
N GLU A 303 41.01 -20.73 15.08
CA GLU A 303 40.84 -22.17 15.20
C GLU A 303 41.93 -22.97 14.51
N GLN A 304 42.79 -22.34 13.69
CA GLN A 304 43.87 -23.01 12.95
C GLN A 304 44.89 -23.66 13.89
N ALA A 305 45.21 -22.99 14.99
CA ALA A 305 46.18 -23.48 15.95
C ALA A 305 45.61 -23.43 17.37
N ILE A 306 45.56 -24.57 18.02
CA ILE A 306 45.21 -24.69 19.44
C ILE A 306 46.45 -25.08 20.19
N LEU A 307 46.90 -24.23 21.08
CA LEU A 307 48.11 -24.39 21.87
C LEU A 307 47.69 -24.70 23.34
N LYS A 308 48.41 -25.59 23.99
CA LYS A 308 48.18 -25.93 25.39
C LYS A 308 49.48 -26.03 26.15
N GLY A 309 49.44 -25.79 27.44
CA GLY A 309 50.55 -25.96 28.31
C GLY A 309 50.09 -25.99 29.77
N LEU A 310 50.97 -26.37 30.66
CA LEU A 310 50.80 -26.36 32.11
C LEU A 310 51.71 -25.29 32.70
N SER A 311 51.32 -24.75 33.85
CA SER A 311 52.10 -23.74 34.56
C SER A 311 51.78 -23.76 36.07
N THR A 312 52.73 -23.24 36.82
CA THR A 312 52.54 -22.87 38.26
C THR A 312 52.25 -21.39 38.45
N SER A 313 52.27 -20.58 37.36
CA SER A 313 52.10 -19.15 37.51
C SER A 313 50.61 -18.79 37.68
N SER A 314 50.30 -18.18 38.80
CA SER A 314 48.96 -17.63 39.08
C SER A 314 48.66 -16.35 38.34
N LEU A 315 49.61 -15.78 37.62
CA LEU A 315 49.46 -14.58 36.80
C LEU A 315 48.86 -14.89 35.44
N LEU A 316 48.87 -16.18 35.00
CA LEU A 316 48.29 -16.57 33.74
C LEU A 316 46.77 -16.40 33.78
N MET A 317 46.24 -15.59 32.87
CA MET A 317 44.83 -15.30 32.71
C MET A 317 44.43 -15.08 31.25
N PRO A 318 43.18 -15.24 30.89
CA PRO A 318 42.71 -14.96 29.53
C PRO A 318 42.96 -13.52 29.15
N GLY A 319 43.46 -13.32 27.93
CA GLY A 319 43.79 -11.99 27.39
C GLY A 319 45.25 -11.56 27.64
N LEU A 320 46.08 -12.41 28.24
CA LEU A 320 47.49 -12.19 28.46
C LEU A 320 48.31 -12.78 27.29
N GLU A 321 49.18 -11.97 26.69
CA GLU A 321 50.20 -12.45 25.76
C GLU A 321 51.42 -12.88 26.57
N ILE A 322 51.83 -14.14 26.42
CA ILE A 322 53.03 -14.66 27.04
C ILE A 322 54.07 -15.11 26.00
N ARG A 323 55.31 -15.07 26.41
CA ARG A 323 56.46 -15.69 25.70
C ARG A 323 57.08 -16.76 26.60
N VAL A 324 57.50 -17.84 25.95
CA VAL A 324 58.18 -18.90 26.65
C VAL A 324 59.67 -18.86 26.27
N GLN A 325 60.52 -18.80 27.34
CA GLN A 325 61.94 -18.81 27.20
C GLN A 325 62.49 -20.24 27.36
N GLY A 326 63.35 -20.65 26.43
CA GLY A 326 64.04 -21.96 26.43
C GLY A 326 64.23 -22.42 24.98
N ASP A 327 65.40 -23.04 24.75
CA ASP A 327 65.78 -23.48 23.40
C ASP A 327 64.85 -24.60 22.89
N ASP A 328 64.35 -25.43 23.79
CA ASP A 328 63.43 -26.56 23.49
C ASP A 328 61.98 -26.12 23.40
N ALA A 329 61.63 -24.84 23.66
CA ALA A 329 60.29 -24.37 23.50
C ALA A 329 59.89 -24.31 22.00
N PRO A 330 58.67 -24.80 21.63
CA PRO A 330 58.20 -24.65 20.24
C PRO A 330 58.28 -23.19 19.80
N ALA A 331 58.68 -22.95 18.56
CA ALA A 331 58.91 -21.60 18.02
C ALA A 331 57.72 -20.65 18.19
N VAL A 332 56.46 -21.16 18.10
CA VAL A 332 55.24 -20.38 18.29
C VAL A 332 55.17 -19.77 19.69
N PHE A 333 55.54 -20.51 20.73
CA PHE A 333 55.51 -20.00 22.13
C PHE A 333 56.66 -18.98 22.38
N ARG A 334 57.78 -19.12 21.69
CA ARG A 334 58.92 -18.15 21.79
C ARG A 334 58.51 -16.81 21.10
N LYS A 335 57.70 -16.85 20.03
CA LYS A 335 57.25 -15.64 19.32
C LYS A 335 56.17 -14.90 20.12
N GLY A 336 55.37 -15.60 20.88
CA GLY A 336 54.28 -15.07 21.67
C GLY A 336 52.99 -15.79 21.40
N VAL A 337 52.25 -16.06 22.45
CA VAL A 337 50.92 -16.71 22.38
C VAL A 337 49.94 -15.96 23.27
N LEU A 338 48.70 -15.83 22.81
CA LEU A 338 47.62 -15.23 23.56
C LEU A 338 46.88 -16.32 24.34
N ILE A 339 46.83 -16.19 25.65
CA ILE A 339 46.04 -17.09 26.51
C ILE A 339 44.55 -16.84 26.24
N THR A 340 43.82 -17.87 25.83
CA THR A 340 42.37 -17.82 25.60
C THR A 340 41.59 -18.40 26.74
N GLY A 341 42.20 -19.30 27.52
CA GLY A 341 41.55 -19.91 28.66
C GLY A 341 42.51 -20.58 29.62
N VAL A 342 42.13 -20.67 30.88
CA VAL A 342 42.88 -21.36 31.92
C VAL A 342 41.92 -22.23 32.76
N THR A 343 42.44 -23.39 33.19
CA THR A 343 41.84 -24.22 34.22
C THR A 343 42.85 -24.40 35.31
N ALA A 344 42.54 -23.92 36.51
CA ALA A 344 43.44 -23.94 37.64
C ALA A 344 42.88 -24.81 38.75
N SER A 345 43.77 -25.49 39.46
CA SER A 345 43.37 -26.26 40.66
C SER A 345 44.51 -26.24 41.69
N ALA A 346 44.13 -26.33 42.95
CA ALA A 346 44.99 -26.60 44.05
C ALA A 346 44.25 -27.28 45.20
N ALA A 347 44.94 -27.98 46.03
CA ALA A 347 44.43 -28.55 47.27
C ALA A 347 45.45 -28.37 48.37
N ARG A 348 45.01 -28.53 49.60
CA ARG A 348 45.90 -28.41 50.77
C ARG A 348 47.14 -29.34 50.68
N ASP A 349 46.94 -30.52 50.05
CA ASP A 349 47.97 -31.56 49.86
C ASP A 349 48.60 -31.55 48.47
N ARG A 350 48.18 -30.56 47.58
CA ARG A 350 48.65 -30.48 46.23
C ARG A 350 48.86 -29.04 45.82
N SER A 351 50.03 -28.77 45.23
CA SER A 351 50.41 -27.46 44.79
C SER A 351 49.48 -26.89 43.69
N TYR A 352 49.51 -25.59 43.57
CA TYR A 352 48.81 -24.89 42.49
C TYR A 352 49.34 -25.31 41.12
N GLU A 353 48.45 -25.71 40.27
CA GLU A 353 48.74 -26.04 38.87
C GLU A 353 47.62 -25.53 38.01
N LEU A 354 47.96 -25.00 36.86
CA LEU A 354 47.01 -24.61 35.85
C LEU A 354 47.33 -25.21 34.51
N THR A 355 46.33 -25.55 33.76
CA THR A 355 46.38 -25.83 32.33
C THR A 355 45.89 -24.60 31.57
N PHE A 356 46.62 -24.13 30.59
CA PHE A 356 46.16 -23.04 29.74
C PHE A 356 45.95 -23.51 28.31
N THR A 357 45.01 -22.84 27.64
CA THR A 357 44.80 -22.87 26.20
C THR A 357 45.18 -21.50 25.60
N ALA A 358 45.79 -21.53 24.44
CA ALA A 358 46.24 -20.31 23.77
C ALA A 358 46.12 -20.42 22.24
N ILE A 359 46.21 -19.30 21.59
CA ILE A 359 46.39 -19.18 20.15
C ILE A 359 47.71 -18.44 19.84
N PRO A 360 48.30 -18.59 18.65
CA PRO A 360 49.43 -17.79 18.27
C PRO A 360 49.11 -16.30 18.32
N TYR A 361 49.99 -15.49 18.89
CA TYR A 361 49.87 -14.04 18.76
C TYR A 361 50.14 -13.62 17.30
N SER A 362 49.25 -12.81 16.71
CA SER A 362 49.40 -12.26 15.38
C SER A 362 49.20 -10.75 15.41
N GLU A 363 50.00 -10.00 14.69
CA GLU A 363 49.80 -8.56 14.48
C GLU A 363 48.74 -8.25 13.41
N ARG A 364 48.40 -9.27 12.60
CA ARG A 364 47.47 -9.11 11.45
C ARG A 364 46.03 -9.33 11.81
N TYR A 365 45.73 -10.17 12.78
CA TYR A 365 44.35 -10.51 13.19
C TYR A 365 44.31 -10.76 14.70
N GLY A 366 43.16 -10.47 15.30
CA GLY A 366 42.95 -10.62 16.73
C GLY A 366 42.13 -11.87 17.09
N TYR A 367 41.92 -12.06 18.39
CA TYR A 367 41.00 -13.04 18.92
C TYR A 367 39.56 -12.56 18.63
N ARG A 368 38.72 -13.49 18.18
CA ARG A 368 37.29 -13.27 18.01
C ARG A 368 36.51 -14.37 18.76
N PRO A 369 35.50 -14.02 19.53
CA PRO A 369 34.68 -15.03 20.21
C PRO A 369 33.98 -15.93 19.21
N ALA A 370 33.73 -17.19 19.60
CA ALA A 370 32.94 -18.11 18.81
C ALA A 370 31.55 -17.51 18.53
N LEU A 371 31.08 -17.63 17.30
CA LEU A 371 29.75 -17.12 16.93
C LEU A 371 28.66 -17.94 17.62
N ILE A 372 27.81 -17.26 18.38
CA ILE A 372 26.64 -17.87 18.99
C ILE A 372 25.49 -17.75 17.97
N PRO A 373 24.86 -18.86 17.56
CA PRO A 373 23.77 -18.83 16.59
C PRO A 373 22.60 -17.98 17.08
N ARG A 374 22.01 -17.21 16.18
CA ARG A 374 20.74 -16.53 16.44
C ARG A 374 19.62 -17.54 16.63
N PRO A 375 18.62 -17.24 17.47
CA PRO A 375 17.40 -18.02 17.49
C PRO A 375 16.70 -17.96 16.11
N VAL A 376 16.30 -19.12 15.60
CA VAL A 376 15.58 -19.21 14.33
C VAL A 376 14.09 -19.19 14.61
N MET A 377 13.41 -18.23 14.02
CA MET A 377 11.97 -18.06 14.12
C MET A 377 11.26 -19.00 13.13
N ALA A 378 10.84 -20.16 13.61
CA ALA A 378 10.30 -21.24 12.76
C ALA A 378 8.83 -21.06 12.31
N GLY A 379 8.16 -20.01 12.74
CA GLY A 379 6.75 -19.79 12.43
C GLY A 379 6.41 -18.31 12.40
N THR A 380 5.17 -17.99 12.76
CA THR A 380 4.71 -16.61 12.87
C THR A 380 4.40 -16.22 14.30
N LEU A 381 4.64 -14.97 14.64
CA LEU A 381 4.23 -14.37 15.91
C LEU A 381 3.02 -13.48 15.70
N PRO A 382 2.07 -13.43 16.64
CA PRO A 382 0.98 -12.48 16.61
C PRO A 382 1.48 -11.07 16.94
N ALA A 383 0.90 -10.10 16.23
CA ALA A 383 1.12 -8.69 16.51
C ALA A 383 -0.13 -7.88 16.11
N ARG A 384 -0.20 -6.64 16.56
CA ARG A 384 -1.25 -5.70 16.15
C ARG A 384 -0.66 -4.51 15.42
N VAL A 385 -1.32 -4.13 14.33
CA VAL A 385 -0.98 -2.91 13.60
C VAL A 385 -1.25 -1.69 14.49
N THR A 386 -0.35 -0.73 14.50
CA THR A 386 -0.43 0.46 15.35
C THR A 386 -0.45 1.76 14.55
N SER A 387 -0.88 2.85 15.20
CA SER A 387 -0.91 4.19 14.62
C SER A 387 -0.38 5.21 15.64
N THR A 388 0.25 6.27 15.13
CA THR A 388 0.72 7.41 15.94
C THR A 388 -0.42 8.30 16.44
N VAL A 389 -1.60 8.18 15.85
CA VAL A 389 -2.78 8.97 16.20
C VAL A 389 -3.69 8.13 17.08
N LYS A 390 -4.00 8.62 18.27
CA LYS A 390 -4.91 7.95 19.19
C LYS A 390 -6.31 7.89 18.60
N ASN A 391 -6.91 6.69 18.65
CA ASN A 391 -8.23 6.38 18.10
C ASN A 391 -8.37 6.53 16.57
N ASP A 392 -7.28 6.62 15.85
CA ASP A 392 -7.32 6.52 14.40
C ASP A 392 -7.65 5.08 13.99
N ILE A 393 -8.63 4.93 13.10
CA ILE A 393 -8.99 3.63 12.54
C ILE A 393 -8.03 3.21 11.43
N TYR A 394 -7.33 4.16 10.82
CA TYR A 394 -6.37 3.87 9.75
C TYR A 394 -4.98 3.63 10.30
N ALA A 395 -4.26 2.68 9.74
CA ALA A 395 -2.89 2.47 10.11
C ALA A 395 -1.99 3.60 9.61
N HIS A 396 -1.05 4.00 10.47
CA HIS A 396 0.05 4.85 10.07
C HIS A 396 1.02 4.07 9.18
N ILE A 397 1.24 4.52 7.95
CA ILE A 397 2.19 3.93 7.00
C ILE A 397 3.26 4.95 6.63
N ASP A 398 4.44 4.47 6.21
CA ASP A 398 5.48 5.34 5.69
C ASP A 398 5.38 5.51 4.15
N LYS A 399 6.32 6.27 3.58
CA LYS A 399 6.39 6.51 2.14
C LYS A 399 6.55 5.25 1.27
N ASP A 400 7.02 4.15 1.86
CA ASP A 400 7.23 2.87 1.20
C ASP A 400 6.06 1.89 1.45
N GLY A 401 4.98 2.36 2.09
CA GLY A 401 3.77 1.57 2.37
C GLY A 401 3.96 0.51 3.44
N ARG A 402 4.92 0.70 4.36
CA ARG A 402 5.21 -0.20 5.48
C ARG A 402 4.39 0.19 6.71
N TYR A 403 4.22 -0.76 7.62
CA TYR A 403 3.42 -0.61 8.83
C TYR A 403 4.30 -0.67 10.08
N ARG A 404 3.78 -0.13 11.18
CA ARG A 404 4.30 -0.40 12.51
C ARG A 404 3.38 -1.35 13.24
N VAL A 405 3.98 -2.24 14.02
CA VAL A 405 3.25 -3.29 14.74
C VAL A 405 3.71 -3.38 16.18
N ASN A 406 2.80 -3.72 17.06
CA ASN A 406 3.11 -4.11 18.44
C ASN A 406 3.06 -5.63 18.52
N LEU A 407 4.19 -6.25 18.84
CA LEU A 407 4.29 -7.70 19.04
C LEU A 407 3.70 -8.08 20.41
N ASP A 408 2.83 -9.08 20.45
CA ASP A 408 2.08 -9.43 21.67
C ASP A 408 2.99 -9.88 22.85
N PHE A 409 4.21 -10.33 22.59
CA PHE A 409 5.16 -10.69 23.63
C PHE A 409 5.86 -9.48 24.25
N ASP A 410 5.85 -8.32 23.57
CA ASP A 410 6.58 -7.14 24.05
C ASP A 410 5.90 -6.54 25.28
N ARG A 411 6.66 -6.40 26.35
CA ARG A 411 6.21 -5.88 27.64
C ARG A 411 6.59 -4.42 27.86
N ASP A 412 7.41 -3.87 26.98
CA ASP A 412 7.87 -2.50 27.10
C ASP A 412 6.76 -1.52 26.73
N THR A 413 6.75 -0.37 27.41
CA THR A 413 5.79 0.69 27.11
C THR A 413 6.37 1.63 26.06
N TRP A 414 5.87 1.56 24.87
CA TRP A 414 6.25 2.41 23.76
C TRP A 414 5.29 3.58 23.58
N LYS A 415 5.77 4.61 22.93
CA LYS A 415 4.88 5.61 22.33
C LYS A 415 4.08 4.94 21.22
N PRO A 416 2.73 5.08 21.17
CA PRO A 416 1.92 4.48 20.13
C PRO A 416 2.43 4.81 18.72
N GLY A 417 2.51 3.80 17.86
CA GLY A 417 3.05 3.89 16.51
C GLY A 417 4.58 3.84 16.42
N TYR A 418 5.28 3.53 17.51
CA TYR A 418 6.74 3.38 17.56
C TYR A 418 7.20 2.06 18.18
N GLU A 419 6.32 1.06 18.25
CA GLU A 419 6.55 -0.21 18.92
C GLU A 419 7.49 -1.15 18.15
N SER A 420 7.70 -0.89 16.86
CA SER A 420 8.59 -1.67 16.00
C SER A 420 9.31 -0.80 14.98
N LEU A 421 10.25 -1.38 14.24
CA LEU A 421 10.71 -0.83 12.97
C LEU A 421 9.54 -0.79 11.95
N TRP A 422 9.77 -0.16 10.80
CA TRP A 422 8.85 -0.22 9.67
C TRP A 422 8.85 -1.60 9.01
N VAL A 423 7.72 -2.31 9.10
CA VAL A 423 7.54 -3.70 8.67
C VAL A 423 6.84 -3.75 7.32
N ARG A 424 7.41 -4.46 6.34
CA ARG A 424 6.79 -4.71 5.03
C ARG A 424 5.60 -5.67 5.18
N GLN A 425 4.62 -5.55 4.30
CA GLN A 425 3.56 -6.54 4.14
C GLN A 425 3.81 -7.39 2.90
N SER A 426 3.82 -8.70 3.04
CA SER A 426 3.75 -9.64 1.93
C SER A 426 2.37 -9.53 1.28
N ARG A 427 2.32 -9.33 -0.04
CA ARG A 427 1.09 -9.19 -0.81
C ARG A 427 1.05 -10.23 -1.92
N PRO A 428 -0.14 -10.74 -2.29
CA PRO A 428 -0.26 -11.74 -3.36
C PRO A 428 0.23 -11.24 -4.73
N TYR A 429 0.20 -9.93 -4.95
CA TYR A 429 0.59 -9.30 -6.21
C TYR A 429 1.14 -7.90 -5.93
N ALA A 430 2.36 -7.61 -6.40
CA ALA A 430 3.05 -6.35 -6.16
C ALA A 430 4.03 -6.00 -7.29
N GLY A 431 4.10 -4.74 -7.65
CA GLY A 431 5.03 -4.14 -8.60
C GLY A 431 5.16 -2.65 -8.34
N ASP A 432 5.82 -1.91 -9.23
CA ASP A 432 6.08 -0.48 -9.09
C ASP A 432 4.82 0.39 -9.26
N THR A 433 4.00 0.09 -10.28
CA THR A 433 2.79 0.83 -10.63
C THR A 433 1.50 0.01 -10.49
N TYR A 434 1.60 -1.25 -10.04
CA TYR A 434 0.47 -2.18 -9.94
C TYR A 434 0.60 -3.08 -8.72
N GLY A 435 -0.51 -3.65 -8.27
CA GLY A 435 -0.53 -4.58 -7.15
C GLY A 435 -1.88 -4.66 -6.45
N LEU A 436 -1.99 -5.60 -5.50
CA LEU A 436 -3.14 -5.70 -4.61
C LEU A 436 -2.80 -5.02 -3.28
N HIS A 437 -3.34 -3.81 -3.08
CA HIS A 437 -3.16 -3.06 -1.84
C HIS A 437 -4.47 -2.98 -1.07
N LEU A 438 -4.52 -3.66 0.07
CA LEU A 438 -5.60 -3.57 1.04
C LEU A 438 -5.02 -2.97 2.32
N PRO A 439 -5.32 -1.71 2.66
CA PRO A 439 -4.75 -1.05 3.82
C PRO A 439 -5.22 -1.73 5.10
N LEU A 440 -4.28 -2.03 6.00
CA LEU A 440 -4.57 -2.56 7.32
C LEU A 440 -5.02 -1.42 8.23
N LEU A 441 -5.92 -1.73 9.14
CA LEU A 441 -6.39 -0.79 10.16
C LEU A 441 -5.58 -0.93 11.45
N ALA A 442 -5.49 0.14 12.22
CA ALA A 442 -4.96 0.09 13.57
C ALA A 442 -5.75 -0.92 14.42
N GLY A 443 -5.06 -1.74 15.20
CA GLY A 443 -5.65 -2.82 15.99
C GLY A 443 -5.83 -4.16 15.27
N THR A 444 -5.66 -4.21 13.94
CA THR A 444 -5.74 -5.46 13.17
C THR A 444 -4.68 -6.45 13.61
N GLU A 445 -5.08 -7.68 13.89
CA GLU A 445 -4.14 -8.78 14.16
C GLU A 445 -3.44 -9.23 12.89
N VAL A 446 -2.12 -9.32 12.97
CA VAL A 446 -1.26 -9.77 11.88
C VAL A 446 -0.35 -10.90 12.31
N SER A 447 -0.01 -11.76 11.38
CA SER A 447 1.01 -12.79 11.55
C SER A 447 2.35 -12.24 11.06
N ILE A 448 3.30 -12.09 11.97
CA ILE A 448 4.66 -11.66 11.66
C ILE A 448 5.51 -12.89 11.39
N ALA A 449 6.04 -12.98 10.19
CA ALA A 449 7.08 -13.92 9.82
C ALA A 449 8.43 -13.20 9.72
N PHE A 450 9.50 -13.97 9.52
CA PHE A 450 10.84 -13.47 9.59
C PHE A 450 11.63 -13.95 8.38
N GLU A 451 12.29 -13.02 7.67
CA GLU A 451 13.15 -13.37 6.53
C GLU A 451 14.25 -14.33 7.02
N GLU A 452 14.31 -15.52 6.42
CA GLU A 452 15.25 -16.59 6.79
C GLU A 452 15.20 -17.00 8.28
N GLY A 453 14.08 -16.73 8.97
CA GLY A 453 13.94 -16.96 10.39
C GLY A 453 14.72 -15.99 11.28
N ASN A 454 15.30 -14.94 10.74
CA ASN A 454 16.04 -13.92 11.47
C ASN A 454 15.08 -12.99 12.26
N PRO A 455 15.11 -13.00 13.61
CA PRO A 455 14.22 -12.19 14.44
C PRO A 455 14.31 -10.68 14.17
N ASP A 456 15.43 -10.21 13.63
CA ASP A 456 15.66 -8.79 13.33
C ASP A 456 15.08 -8.36 11.97
N ARG A 457 14.52 -9.31 11.18
CA ARG A 457 13.98 -9.08 9.83
C ARG A 457 12.49 -9.48 9.74
N PRO A 458 11.60 -8.84 10.51
CA PRO A 458 10.17 -9.17 10.49
C PRO A 458 9.48 -8.66 9.23
N TYR A 459 8.44 -9.39 8.78
CA TYR A 459 7.48 -8.92 7.79
C TYR A 459 6.07 -9.44 8.10
N ILE A 460 5.05 -8.72 7.70
CA ILE A 460 3.65 -9.14 7.83
C ILE A 460 3.38 -10.20 6.75
N ALA A 461 3.22 -11.44 7.15
CA ALA A 461 2.94 -12.57 6.27
C ALA A 461 1.45 -12.74 5.97
N GLY A 462 0.58 -12.29 6.87
CA GLY A 462 -0.86 -12.40 6.72
C GLY A 462 -1.62 -11.63 7.79
N VAL A 463 -2.93 -11.61 7.62
CA VAL A 463 -3.88 -10.94 8.52
C VAL A 463 -4.85 -11.98 9.06
N LYS A 464 -5.26 -11.85 10.30
CA LYS A 464 -6.20 -12.76 10.97
C LYS A 464 -7.38 -12.00 11.56
N HIS A 465 -8.52 -12.67 11.60
CA HIS A 465 -9.64 -12.26 12.44
C HIS A 465 -9.42 -12.76 13.87
N ASP A 466 -9.95 -12.03 14.83
CA ASP A 466 -9.93 -12.36 16.25
C ASP A 466 -11.31 -12.19 16.89
N SER A 467 -11.44 -12.39 18.19
CA SER A 467 -12.70 -12.26 18.92
C SER A 467 -13.26 -10.83 18.95
N ALA A 468 -12.40 -9.81 18.82
CA ALA A 468 -12.79 -8.40 18.74
C ALA A 468 -13.10 -7.95 17.30
N HIS A 469 -12.52 -8.64 16.31
CA HIS A 469 -12.64 -8.33 14.88
C HIS A 469 -13.04 -9.60 14.13
N THR A 470 -14.31 -10.01 14.34
CA THR A 470 -14.86 -11.25 13.76
C THR A 470 -14.97 -11.17 12.24
N ASP A 471 -14.82 -12.32 11.57
CA ASP A 471 -15.00 -12.40 10.12
C ASP A 471 -16.45 -11.99 9.75
N HIS A 472 -16.56 -11.22 8.68
CA HIS A 472 -17.83 -10.83 8.09
C HIS A 472 -18.46 -11.96 7.25
N VAL A 473 -17.73 -13.05 7.01
CA VAL A 473 -18.21 -14.29 6.43
C VAL A 473 -18.24 -15.35 7.52
N THR A 474 -19.43 -15.86 7.82
CA THR A 474 -19.69 -16.82 8.90
C THR A 474 -20.53 -17.99 8.38
N ILE A 475 -20.91 -18.91 9.23
CA ILE A 475 -21.83 -20.01 8.90
C ILE A 475 -23.16 -19.54 8.29
N GLN A 476 -23.56 -18.29 8.55
CA GLN A 476 -24.81 -17.73 8.00
C GLN A 476 -24.72 -17.30 6.54
N ASN A 477 -23.49 -17.11 6.03
CA ASN A 477 -23.23 -16.57 4.69
C ASN A 477 -21.97 -17.15 4.05
N TYR A 478 -21.58 -18.36 4.43
CA TYR A 478 -20.33 -19.01 4.02
C TYR A 478 -20.20 -19.28 2.50
N LYS A 479 -21.30 -19.15 1.76
CA LYS A 479 -21.30 -19.28 0.29
C LYS A 479 -20.83 -18.01 -0.44
N ARG A 480 -20.42 -16.96 0.31
CA ARG A 480 -20.07 -15.66 -0.23
C ARG A 480 -18.57 -15.46 -0.27
N ASN A 481 -18.11 -14.98 -1.40
CA ASN A 481 -16.77 -14.40 -1.56
C ASN A 481 -16.93 -12.87 -1.44
N VAL A 482 -16.24 -12.23 -0.48
CA VAL A 482 -16.51 -10.82 -0.18
C VAL A 482 -15.20 -10.05 0.02
N LEU A 483 -15.03 -9.00 -0.77
CA LEU A 483 -14.11 -7.92 -0.46
C LEU A 483 -14.92 -6.75 0.08
N ARG A 484 -14.65 -6.33 1.32
CA ARG A 484 -15.38 -5.25 1.97
C ARG A 484 -14.42 -4.32 2.69
N THR A 485 -14.57 -3.02 2.47
CA THR A 485 -13.80 -1.99 3.15
C THR A 485 -14.50 -1.52 4.43
N PRO A 486 -13.81 -0.82 5.34
CA PRO A 486 -14.41 -0.23 6.55
C PRO A 486 -15.58 0.72 6.25
N ALA A 487 -15.51 1.47 5.14
CA ALA A 487 -16.58 2.34 4.65
C ALA A 487 -17.73 1.59 3.96
N ASN A 488 -17.76 0.25 4.05
CA ASN A 488 -18.76 -0.62 3.45
C ASN A 488 -18.78 -0.61 1.90
N ASN A 489 -17.70 -0.15 1.24
CA ASN A 489 -17.53 -0.46 -0.18
C ASN A 489 -17.29 -1.96 -0.33
N LYS A 490 -17.97 -2.60 -1.26
CA LYS A 490 -17.87 -4.06 -1.37
C LYS A 490 -17.98 -4.59 -2.79
N ILE A 491 -17.26 -5.69 -3.01
CA ILE A 491 -17.49 -6.63 -4.12
C ILE A 491 -17.89 -7.94 -3.47
N ARG A 492 -19.05 -8.47 -3.82
CA ARG A 492 -19.58 -9.71 -3.28
C ARG A 492 -20.02 -10.64 -4.43
N LEU A 493 -19.56 -11.88 -4.38
CA LEU A 493 -20.01 -12.97 -5.21
C LEU A 493 -20.70 -13.99 -4.28
N ASP A 494 -21.95 -14.30 -4.55
CA ASP A 494 -22.77 -15.22 -3.78
C ASP A 494 -23.00 -16.47 -4.63
N ASP A 495 -22.48 -17.61 -4.20
CA ASP A 495 -22.47 -18.87 -4.95
C ASP A 495 -23.61 -19.81 -4.51
N GLU A 496 -24.70 -19.27 -3.95
CA GLU A 496 -25.87 -20.08 -3.63
C GLU A 496 -26.53 -20.59 -4.91
N ARG A 497 -26.58 -21.91 -5.07
CA ARG A 497 -27.08 -22.56 -6.28
C ARG A 497 -28.49 -22.09 -6.66
N GLY A 498 -28.65 -21.64 -7.91
CA GLY A 498 -29.90 -21.11 -8.45
C GLY A 498 -30.25 -19.73 -7.92
N LYS A 499 -29.31 -19.09 -7.19
CA LYS A 499 -29.44 -17.72 -6.66
C LYS A 499 -28.12 -16.97 -6.72
N GLU A 500 -27.28 -17.32 -7.68
CA GLU A 500 -25.98 -16.73 -7.89
C GLU A 500 -26.11 -15.22 -8.11
N HIS A 501 -25.24 -14.45 -7.44
CA HIS A 501 -25.35 -13.00 -7.42
C HIS A 501 -23.99 -12.32 -7.28
N ILE A 502 -23.74 -11.35 -8.15
CA ILE A 502 -22.58 -10.46 -8.02
C ILE A 502 -23.09 -9.06 -7.66
N LYS A 503 -22.46 -8.45 -6.66
CA LYS A 503 -22.77 -7.08 -6.24
C LYS A 503 -21.50 -6.25 -6.05
N VAL A 504 -21.45 -5.10 -6.71
CA VAL A 504 -20.49 -4.03 -6.45
C VAL A 504 -21.25 -2.84 -5.90
N SER A 505 -20.84 -2.32 -4.73
CA SER A 505 -21.62 -1.23 -4.10
C SER A 505 -20.81 -0.35 -3.15
N THR A 506 -21.27 0.90 -3.02
CA THR A 506 -20.89 1.85 -1.97
C THR A 506 -22.15 2.37 -1.27
N GLU A 507 -22.01 2.78 -0.01
CA GLU A 507 -23.10 3.39 0.77
C GLU A 507 -23.01 4.93 0.80
N TYR A 508 -22.01 5.52 0.11
CA TYR A 508 -21.87 6.97 0.07
C TYR A 508 -23.04 7.63 -0.65
N GLY A 509 -23.58 8.71 -0.07
CA GLY A 509 -24.69 9.48 -0.65
C GLY A 509 -25.99 8.69 -0.86
N GLY A 510 -26.31 7.80 0.08
CA GLY A 510 -27.39 6.83 -0.09
C GLY A 510 -26.85 5.48 -0.52
N LYS A 511 -27.04 5.10 -1.78
CA LYS A 511 -26.49 3.82 -2.26
C LYS A 511 -26.28 3.84 -3.77
N SER A 512 -25.04 3.51 -4.18
CA SER A 512 -24.73 3.23 -5.58
C SER A 512 -24.35 1.75 -5.73
N GLN A 513 -24.94 1.05 -6.71
CA GLN A 513 -24.71 -0.38 -6.85
C GLN A 513 -24.85 -0.89 -8.29
N LEU A 514 -24.04 -1.89 -8.61
CA LEU A 514 -24.24 -2.80 -9.72
C LEU A 514 -24.56 -4.18 -9.15
N ASN A 515 -25.67 -4.75 -9.54
CA ASN A 515 -26.06 -6.11 -9.23
C ASN A 515 -26.20 -6.94 -10.51
N LEU A 516 -25.79 -8.19 -10.47
CA LEU A 516 -25.90 -9.16 -11.57
C LEU A 516 -26.46 -10.48 -11.03
N GLY A 517 -27.38 -11.11 -11.76
CA GLY A 517 -27.96 -12.41 -11.44
C GLY A 517 -29.22 -12.35 -10.62
N HIS A 518 -29.31 -13.12 -9.53
CA HIS A 518 -30.48 -13.20 -8.66
C HIS A 518 -30.49 -12.05 -7.65
N LEU A 519 -31.30 -11.04 -7.88
CA LEU A 519 -31.38 -9.85 -7.05
C LEU A 519 -32.32 -10.06 -5.86
N VAL A 520 -31.87 -9.68 -4.65
CA VAL A 520 -32.67 -9.79 -3.43
C VAL A 520 -32.80 -8.44 -2.73
N ASP A 521 -33.84 -8.28 -1.96
CA ASP A 521 -34.06 -7.16 -1.06
C ASP A 521 -33.30 -7.32 0.29
N ALA A 522 -33.55 -6.41 1.24
CA ALA A 522 -32.95 -6.47 2.57
C ALA A 522 -33.42 -7.70 3.38
N GLY A 523 -34.62 -8.20 3.12
CA GLY A 523 -35.18 -9.38 3.73
C GLY A 523 -34.80 -10.70 3.06
N LYS A 524 -33.88 -10.67 2.08
CA LYS A 524 -33.42 -11.80 1.26
C LYS A 524 -34.55 -12.38 0.35
N GLN A 525 -35.64 -11.66 0.14
CA GLN A 525 -36.65 -12.04 -0.83
C GLN A 525 -36.21 -11.65 -2.25
N GLN A 526 -36.59 -12.46 -3.23
CA GLN A 526 -36.28 -12.18 -4.63
C GLN A 526 -36.93 -10.84 -5.05
N ARG A 527 -36.12 -9.93 -5.59
CA ARG A 527 -36.51 -8.62 -6.08
C ARG A 527 -36.52 -8.53 -7.61
N GLY A 528 -35.77 -9.42 -8.26
CA GLY A 528 -35.63 -9.50 -9.71
C GLY A 528 -34.48 -10.37 -10.14
N GLU A 529 -34.32 -10.49 -11.45
CA GLU A 529 -33.22 -11.24 -12.11
C GLU A 529 -32.62 -10.37 -13.22
N GLY A 530 -31.36 -10.63 -13.57
CA GLY A 530 -30.64 -9.90 -14.61
C GLY A 530 -29.62 -8.92 -14.03
N PHE A 531 -29.61 -7.68 -14.51
CA PHE A 531 -28.70 -6.66 -13.97
C PHE A 531 -29.45 -5.40 -13.52
N GLU A 532 -28.88 -4.73 -12.53
CA GLU A 532 -29.33 -3.41 -12.07
C GLU A 532 -28.14 -2.51 -11.82
N LEU A 533 -28.09 -1.35 -12.51
CA LEU A 533 -27.22 -0.24 -12.19
C LEU A 533 -28.07 0.87 -11.57
N ARG A 534 -27.78 1.19 -10.32
CA ARG A 534 -28.58 2.12 -9.52
C ARG A 534 -27.73 3.02 -8.66
N THR A 535 -28.16 4.27 -8.54
CA THR A 535 -27.64 5.24 -7.56
C THR A 535 -28.78 6.11 -7.04
N ASP A 536 -28.65 6.60 -5.82
CA ASP A 536 -29.52 7.62 -5.23
C ASP A 536 -28.99 9.05 -5.52
N MET A 537 -27.84 9.15 -6.22
CA MET A 537 -27.18 10.38 -6.66
C MET A 537 -27.29 10.54 -8.18
N TRP A 538 -26.43 11.35 -8.78
CA TRP A 538 -26.39 11.58 -10.23
C TRP A 538 -25.76 10.39 -10.97
N GLY A 539 -26.33 10.06 -12.13
CA GLY A 539 -25.81 9.02 -13.02
C GLY A 539 -25.54 9.56 -14.42
N ALA A 540 -24.42 9.17 -15.01
CA ALA A 540 -24.07 9.48 -16.39
C ALA A 540 -23.57 8.22 -17.13
N VAL A 541 -24.09 8.01 -18.37
CA VAL A 541 -23.59 6.98 -19.28
C VAL A 541 -23.02 7.70 -20.51
N ARG A 542 -21.73 7.64 -20.71
CA ARG A 542 -21.03 8.31 -21.80
C ARG A 542 -20.14 7.35 -22.56
N ALA A 543 -20.18 7.42 -23.89
CA ALA A 543 -19.26 6.66 -24.73
C ALA A 543 -18.89 7.51 -25.98
N LYS A 544 -17.62 7.82 -26.19
CA LYS A 544 -17.11 8.66 -27.29
C LYS A 544 -17.51 8.14 -28.67
N LYS A 545 -17.62 6.83 -28.87
CA LYS A 545 -17.91 6.21 -30.18
C LYS A 545 -19.38 5.88 -30.41
N GLY A 546 -20.25 6.15 -29.44
CA GLY A 546 -21.68 5.85 -29.52
C GLY A 546 -22.14 4.87 -28.46
N ILE A 547 -23.47 4.82 -28.26
CA ILE A 547 -24.15 3.95 -27.29
C ILE A 547 -25.22 3.16 -28.02
N PHE A 548 -25.24 1.84 -27.87
CA PHE A 548 -26.28 0.96 -28.32
C PHE A 548 -27.01 0.34 -27.12
N ILE A 549 -28.32 0.56 -27.00
CA ILE A 549 -29.16 -0.02 -25.99
C ILE A 549 -30.22 -0.82 -26.69
N SER A 550 -30.26 -2.12 -26.50
CA SER A 550 -31.16 -3.04 -27.16
C SER A 550 -31.86 -3.97 -26.15
N ALA A 551 -33.08 -4.33 -26.46
CA ALA A 551 -33.84 -5.42 -25.84
C ALA A 551 -33.88 -6.68 -26.75
N ASP A 552 -33.12 -6.72 -27.81
CA ASP A 552 -32.95 -7.92 -28.67
C ASP A 552 -32.16 -8.99 -27.91
N ALA A 553 -32.59 -10.24 -27.97
CA ALA A 553 -31.94 -11.34 -27.25
C ALA A 553 -30.59 -11.70 -27.91
N GLN A 554 -29.57 -11.92 -27.08
CA GLN A 554 -28.30 -12.59 -27.43
C GLN A 554 -28.15 -13.80 -26.52
N ASP A 555 -28.55 -14.96 -26.98
CA ASP A 555 -28.50 -16.18 -26.19
C ASP A 555 -27.07 -16.52 -25.75
N LYS A 556 -26.88 -16.81 -24.46
CA LYS A 556 -25.59 -17.12 -23.83
C LYS A 556 -24.51 -16.05 -24.03
N ALA A 557 -24.91 -14.78 -24.28
CA ALA A 557 -24.00 -13.66 -24.57
C ALA A 557 -23.01 -13.97 -25.70
N GLN A 558 -23.42 -14.76 -26.69
CA GLN A 558 -22.64 -15.06 -27.88
C GLN A 558 -22.98 -14.11 -29.00
N GLY A 559 -22.01 -13.81 -29.85
CA GLY A 559 -22.17 -12.86 -30.97
C GLY A 559 -21.34 -11.59 -30.74
N GLN A 560 -21.46 -10.65 -31.67
CA GLN A 560 -20.74 -9.39 -31.57
C GLN A 560 -21.42 -8.46 -30.57
N VAL A 561 -20.62 -7.73 -29.76
CA VAL A 561 -21.14 -6.75 -28.78
C VAL A 561 -22.07 -5.72 -29.40
N ARG A 562 -21.88 -5.37 -30.68
CA ARG A 562 -22.71 -4.43 -31.45
C ARG A 562 -23.46 -5.16 -32.56
N GLU A 563 -24.15 -6.26 -32.21
CA GLU A 563 -25.07 -6.91 -33.17
C GLU A 563 -26.31 -6.02 -33.33
N MET A 564 -26.37 -5.33 -34.47
CA MET A 564 -27.38 -4.32 -34.78
C MET A 564 -28.36 -4.74 -35.89
N ALA A 565 -28.21 -5.93 -36.44
CA ALA A 565 -29.04 -6.36 -37.59
C ALA A 565 -30.55 -6.22 -37.36
N PRO A 566 -31.13 -6.59 -36.18
CA PRO A 566 -32.56 -6.38 -35.92
C PRO A 566 -32.97 -4.90 -35.94
N ALA A 567 -32.17 -4.04 -35.31
CA ALA A 567 -32.42 -2.60 -35.27
C ALA A 567 -32.33 -1.97 -36.67
N MET A 568 -31.32 -2.35 -37.43
CA MET A 568 -31.14 -1.85 -38.81
C MET A 568 -32.29 -2.29 -39.73
N ALA A 569 -32.78 -3.53 -39.57
CA ALA A 569 -33.93 -3.98 -40.36
C ALA A 569 -35.19 -3.13 -40.15
N ILE A 570 -35.45 -2.69 -38.92
CA ILE A 570 -36.55 -1.76 -38.60
C ILE A 570 -36.34 -0.40 -39.26
N LEU A 571 -35.14 0.14 -39.18
CA LEU A 571 -34.80 1.44 -39.74
C LEU A 571 -34.81 1.44 -41.29
N ASP A 572 -34.30 0.38 -41.90
CA ASP A 572 -34.30 0.20 -43.37
C ASP A 572 -35.73 0.01 -43.89
N GLY A 573 -36.59 -0.69 -43.15
CA GLY A 573 -38.02 -0.81 -43.42
C GLY A 573 -38.74 0.55 -43.38
N ALA A 574 -38.47 1.35 -42.37
CA ALA A 574 -39.02 2.71 -42.21
C ALA A 574 -38.52 3.65 -43.34
N GLN A 575 -37.25 3.58 -43.73
CA GLN A 575 -36.69 4.31 -44.88
C GLN A 575 -37.40 3.92 -46.18
N SER A 576 -37.60 2.65 -46.45
CA SER A 576 -38.29 2.17 -47.66
C SER A 576 -39.73 2.66 -47.72
N GLN A 577 -40.45 2.68 -46.61
CA GLN A 577 -41.80 3.25 -46.54
C GLN A 577 -41.83 4.75 -46.86
N MET A 578 -40.92 5.52 -46.25
CA MET A 578 -40.83 6.95 -46.44
C MET A 578 -40.47 7.26 -47.89
N GLN A 579 -39.55 6.49 -48.53
CA GLN A 579 -39.19 6.57 -49.93
C GLN A 579 -40.43 6.40 -50.82
N SER A 580 -41.25 5.40 -50.56
CA SER A 580 -42.51 5.17 -51.35
C SER A 580 -43.49 6.32 -51.21
N LEU A 581 -43.72 6.81 -49.99
CA LEU A 581 -44.64 7.95 -49.74
C LEU A 581 -44.12 9.23 -50.35
N SER A 582 -42.82 9.52 -50.29
CA SER A 582 -42.19 10.68 -50.89
C SER A 582 -42.24 10.68 -52.39
N THR A 583 -42.08 9.53 -53.04
CA THR A 583 -42.23 9.36 -54.50
C THR A 583 -43.68 9.62 -54.95
N ASP A 584 -44.65 9.09 -54.21
CA ASP A 584 -46.06 9.33 -54.49
C ASP A 584 -46.46 10.80 -54.33
N ALA A 585 -45.98 11.45 -53.26
CA ALA A 585 -46.16 12.87 -53.00
C ALA A 585 -45.61 13.72 -54.16
N GLN A 586 -44.40 13.44 -54.61
CA GLN A 586 -43.77 14.11 -55.72
C GLN A 586 -44.54 13.94 -57.03
N THR A 587 -45.12 12.76 -57.33
CA THR A 587 -45.95 12.45 -58.48
C THR A 587 -47.25 13.26 -58.51
N THR A 588 -47.74 13.65 -57.35
CA THR A 588 -48.98 14.44 -57.18
C THR A 588 -48.72 15.93 -56.91
N ASN A 589 -47.50 16.45 -57.22
CA ASN A 589 -47.08 17.82 -56.98
C ASN A 589 -47.09 18.27 -55.47
N ALA A 590 -47.01 17.35 -54.55
CA ALA A 590 -46.76 17.68 -53.17
C ALA A 590 -45.22 17.62 -52.85
N ASP A 591 -44.75 18.45 -51.94
CA ASP A 591 -43.33 18.48 -51.58
C ASP A 591 -42.89 17.15 -50.93
N PRO A 592 -41.84 16.52 -51.47
CA PRO A 592 -41.32 15.27 -50.93
C PRO A 592 -40.56 15.46 -49.60
N ALA A 593 -40.44 14.40 -48.80
CA ALA A 593 -39.57 14.38 -47.63
C ALA A 593 -38.07 14.44 -48.00
N ASP A 594 -37.22 15.03 -47.18
CA ASP A 594 -35.76 14.99 -47.34
C ASP A 594 -35.21 13.60 -46.99
N LEU A 595 -35.12 12.78 -48.03
CA LEU A 595 -34.63 11.40 -47.90
C LEU A 595 -33.11 11.30 -47.87
N SER A 596 -32.41 12.30 -48.39
CA SER A 596 -30.94 12.31 -48.46
C SER A 596 -30.34 12.35 -47.08
N SER A 597 -30.85 13.20 -46.20
CA SER A 597 -30.43 13.31 -44.81
C SER A 597 -30.75 12.05 -44.01
N GLN A 598 -31.92 11.41 -44.28
CA GLN A 598 -32.26 10.14 -43.62
C GLN A 598 -31.33 9.00 -44.03
N ILE A 599 -31.04 8.86 -45.31
CA ILE A 599 -30.12 7.85 -45.87
C ILE A 599 -28.72 8.06 -45.28
N ALA A 600 -28.23 9.32 -45.27
CA ALA A 600 -26.94 9.63 -44.68
C ALA A 600 -26.86 9.28 -43.22
N LEU A 601 -27.86 9.61 -42.40
CA LEU A 601 -27.91 9.23 -40.99
C LEU A 601 -27.82 7.71 -40.81
N LEU A 602 -28.63 6.95 -41.56
CA LEU A 602 -28.69 5.49 -41.39
C LEU A 602 -27.40 4.79 -41.92
N GLN A 603 -26.91 5.14 -43.09
CA GLN A 603 -25.80 4.47 -43.74
C GLN A 603 -24.43 4.93 -43.27
N GLN A 604 -24.28 6.21 -42.92
CA GLN A 604 -22.99 6.78 -42.54
C GLN A 604 -22.76 6.89 -41.06
N SER A 605 -23.82 6.98 -40.24
CA SER A 605 -23.67 7.22 -38.81
C SER A 605 -24.17 6.06 -37.94
N VAL A 606 -25.36 5.54 -38.20
CA VAL A 606 -25.99 4.49 -37.36
C VAL A 606 -25.42 3.11 -37.66
N LYS A 607 -25.24 2.78 -38.96
CA LYS A 607 -24.73 1.49 -39.38
C LYS A 607 -23.35 1.24 -38.76
N ASP A 608 -23.22 0.14 -37.98
CA ASP A 608 -22.04 -0.27 -37.26
C ASP A 608 -21.51 0.77 -36.25
N LEU A 609 -22.34 1.77 -35.87
CA LEU A 609 -21.95 2.89 -35.00
C LEU A 609 -20.65 3.56 -35.46
N THR A 610 -20.60 3.94 -36.73
CA THR A 610 -19.39 4.57 -37.33
C THR A 610 -19.19 6.01 -36.82
N GLN A 611 -20.23 6.63 -36.31
CA GLN A 611 -20.24 7.97 -35.70
C GLN A 611 -20.75 7.89 -34.25
N ALA A 612 -20.60 8.97 -33.50
CA ALA A 612 -21.06 9.08 -32.11
C ALA A 612 -22.60 9.25 -32.07
N VAL A 613 -23.35 8.18 -32.16
CA VAL A 613 -24.80 8.15 -32.07
C VAL A 613 -25.30 7.33 -30.87
N ILE A 614 -26.52 7.64 -30.43
CA ILE A 614 -27.25 6.81 -29.48
C ILE A 614 -28.35 6.07 -30.24
N LEU A 615 -28.31 4.76 -30.26
CA LEU A 615 -29.33 3.91 -30.86
C LEU A 615 -30.09 3.16 -29.74
N LEU A 616 -31.42 3.34 -29.74
CA LEU A 616 -32.34 2.62 -28.87
C LEU A 616 -33.20 1.69 -29.73
N SER A 617 -33.18 0.40 -29.44
CA SER A 617 -33.94 -0.61 -30.19
C SER A 617 -34.62 -1.62 -29.28
N ALA A 618 -35.84 -2.01 -29.64
CA ALA A 618 -36.54 -3.09 -28.97
C ALA A 618 -37.55 -3.78 -29.89
N PRO A 619 -37.65 -5.11 -29.89
CA PRO A 619 -38.53 -5.86 -30.80
C PRO A 619 -40.04 -5.66 -30.49
N LYS A 620 -40.41 -5.24 -29.28
CA LYS A 620 -41.80 -5.06 -28.87
C LYS A 620 -42.22 -3.62 -28.64
N GLY A 621 -41.28 -2.71 -28.39
CA GLY A 621 -41.61 -1.30 -28.24
C GLY A 621 -40.65 -0.56 -27.32
N VAL A 622 -40.55 0.77 -27.54
CA VAL A 622 -39.84 1.73 -26.70
C VAL A 622 -40.88 2.74 -26.20
N ALA A 623 -40.94 2.93 -24.86
CA ALA A 623 -41.77 3.96 -24.25
C ALA A 623 -40.89 5.05 -23.63
N ILE A 624 -41.24 6.31 -23.88
CA ILE A 624 -40.56 7.47 -23.29
C ILE A 624 -41.62 8.27 -22.53
N ALA A 625 -41.46 8.46 -21.25
CA ALA A 625 -42.38 9.19 -20.38
C ALA A 625 -41.62 10.17 -19.49
N SER A 626 -42.23 11.36 -19.29
CA SER A 626 -41.70 12.36 -18.35
C SER A 626 -42.82 12.83 -17.42
N GLY A 627 -42.52 13.11 -16.16
CA GLY A 627 -43.46 13.67 -15.21
C GLY A 627 -43.80 15.16 -15.48
N GLU A 628 -42.97 15.87 -16.19
CA GLU A 628 -43.15 17.31 -16.49
C GLU A 628 -43.03 17.59 -17.98
N HIS A 629 -41.85 17.65 -18.53
CA HIS A 629 -41.60 18.07 -19.93
C HIS A 629 -40.78 17.00 -20.67
N LEU A 630 -41.16 16.82 -21.96
CA LEU A 630 -40.36 16.08 -22.92
C LEU A 630 -40.01 17.01 -24.06
N GLN A 631 -38.73 17.30 -24.25
CA GLN A 631 -38.21 18.10 -25.36
C GLN A 631 -37.49 17.21 -26.38
N LEU A 632 -37.81 17.34 -27.66
CA LEU A 632 -37.07 16.71 -28.74
C LEU A 632 -36.53 17.83 -29.60
N ALA A 633 -35.22 17.98 -29.70
CA ALA A 633 -34.54 18.99 -30.48
C ALA A 633 -33.40 18.35 -31.30
N ALA A 634 -33.25 18.83 -32.53
CA ALA A 634 -32.15 18.45 -33.40
C ALA A 634 -31.68 19.68 -34.17
N SER A 635 -30.36 19.88 -34.28
CA SER A 635 -29.76 20.98 -35.05
C SER A 635 -30.01 20.86 -36.56
N LYS A 636 -30.33 19.68 -37.05
CA LYS A 636 -30.68 19.46 -38.49
C LYS A 636 -32.12 18.96 -38.63
N ASN A 637 -32.37 17.70 -38.56
CA ASN A 637 -33.67 17.11 -38.89
C ASN A 637 -34.23 16.23 -37.75
N VAL A 638 -35.54 16.32 -37.48
CA VAL A 638 -36.30 15.35 -36.70
C VAL A 638 -37.08 14.49 -37.71
N ILE A 639 -36.83 13.17 -37.71
CA ILE A 639 -37.44 12.22 -38.62
C ILE A 639 -38.27 11.22 -37.80
N ALA A 640 -39.57 11.16 -38.06
CA ALA A 640 -40.51 10.26 -37.38
C ALA A 640 -41.26 9.40 -38.43
N ASN A 641 -41.09 8.07 -38.34
CA ASN A 641 -41.74 7.13 -39.23
C ASN A 641 -42.56 6.12 -38.38
N ALA A 642 -43.75 5.83 -38.84
CA ALA A 642 -44.59 4.79 -38.23
C ALA A 642 -45.09 3.83 -39.32
N GLY A 643 -44.93 2.53 -39.08
CA GLY A 643 -45.39 1.48 -39.99
C GLY A 643 -46.93 1.37 -40.09
N ASN A 644 -47.64 1.81 -39.07
CA ASN A 644 -49.11 1.84 -38.98
C ASN A 644 -49.61 3.26 -38.70
N ASN A 645 -49.89 3.59 -37.46
CA ASN A 645 -50.48 4.86 -37.06
C ASN A 645 -49.48 5.75 -36.33
N ALA A 646 -49.65 7.05 -36.47
CA ALA A 646 -49.04 8.07 -35.63
C ALA A 646 -50.14 8.92 -35.02
N ASP A 647 -50.32 8.82 -33.70
CA ASP A 647 -51.37 9.50 -32.95
C ASP A 647 -50.76 10.60 -32.08
N ILE A 648 -51.28 11.83 -32.20
CA ILE A 648 -50.82 12.97 -31.41
C ILE A 648 -52.04 13.50 -30.61
N GLY A 649 -52.05 13.34 -29.30
CA GLY A 649 -53.08 13.86 -28.42
C GLY A 649 -52.55 15.00 -27.54
N VAL A 650 -53.25 16.16 -27.55
CA VAL A 650 -52.87 17.34 -26.78
C VAL A 650 -54.11 17.89 -26.05
N VAL A 651 -54.00 18.07 -24.76
CA VAL A 651 -55.14 18.53 -23.93
C VAL A 651 -55.44 20.02 -24.11
N LYS A 652 -54.40 20.84 -24.30
CA LYS A 652 -54.58 22.30 -24.41
C LYS A 652 -54.35 22.76 -25.83
N ASN A 653 -53.15 23.09 -26.20
CA ASN A 653 -52.80 23.74 -27.46
C ASN A 653 -51.74 22.96 -28.21
N MET A 654 -51.85 22.85 -29.49
CA MET A 654 -50.82 22.36 -30.40
C MET A 654 -50.43 23.49 -31.36
N PHE A 655 -49.19 23.80 -31.49
CA PHE A 655 -48.61 24.76 -32.44
C PHE A 655 -47.72 24.03 -33.42
N ILE A 656 -47.91 24.31 -34.72
CA ILE A 656 -47.01 23.85 -35.79
C ILE A 656 -46.54 25.09 -36.52
N GLY A 657 -45.25 25.46 -36.34
CA GLY A 657 -44.58 26.54 -37.03
C GLY A 657 -43.58 25.99 -38.04
N VAL A 658 -43.58 26.50 -39.26
CA VAL A 658 -42.71 26.05 -40.35
C VAL A 658 -42.16 27.28 -41.08
N GLY A 659 -40.85 27.39 -41.23
CA GLY A 659 -40.17 28.53 -41.85
C GLY A 659 -40.36 28.60 -43.38
N GLN A 660 -40.50 27.47 -44.06
CA GLN A 660 -40.63 27.44 -45.52
C GLN A 660 -41.98 26.88 -45.99
N ALA A 661 -42.18 25.57 -45.94
CA ALA A 661 -43.36 24.92 -46.47
C ALA A 661 -43.87 23.81 -45.53
N LEU A 662 -45.17 23.72 -45.37
CA LEU A 662 -45.87 22.58 -44.78
C LEU A 662 -46.57 21.81 -45.90
N SER A 663 -46.12 20.58 -46.15
CA SER A 663 -46.76 19.68 -47.10
C SER A 663 -47.45 18.55 -46.36
N VAL A 664 -48.74 18.34 -46.63
CA VAL A 664 -49.55 17.25 -46.06
C VAL A 664 -50.11 16.40 -47.21
N PHE A 665 -49.55 15.21 -47.36
CA PHE A 665 -49.92 14.26 -48.40
C PHE A 665 -50.61 13.03 -47.83
N VAL A 666 -51.74 12.65 -48.40
CA VAL A 666 -52.50 11.45 -48.00
C VAL A 666 -52.78 10.57 -49.20
N ARG A 667 -52.17 9.34 -49.25
CA ARG A 667 -52.31 8.43 -50.40
C ARG A 667 -53.71 7.88 -50.62
N LYS A 668 -54.52 7.60 -49.58
CA LYS A 668 -55.80 6.90 -49.78
C LYS A 668 -57.02 7.53 -49.12
N ALA A 669 -57.09 7.81 -47.83
CA ALA A 669 -58.36 8.04 -47.13
C ALA A 669 -58.75 9.52 -46.96
N GLY A 670 -58.01 10.45 -47.47
CA GLY A 670 -58.30 11.89 -47.46
C GLY A 670 -57.94 12.59 -46.11
N ILE A 671 -58.17 13.90 -46.08
CA ILE A 671 -57.92 14.80 -44.97
C ILE A 671 -59.27 15.29 -44.40
N LYS A 672 -59.41 15.23 -43.07
CA LYS A 672 -60.57 15.72 -42.36
C LYS A 672 -60.13 16.76 -41.32
N LEU A 673 -60.66 17.96 -41.39
CA LEU A 673 -60.38 19.05 -40.42
C LEU A 673 -61.69 19.42 -39.74
N PHE A 674 -61.80 19.19 -38.45
CA PHE A 674 -63.01 19.47 -37.66
C PHE A 674 -62.67 20.36 -36.46
N ALA A 675 -63.42 21.42 -36.26
CA ALA A 675 -63.48 22.17 -35.02
C ALA A 675 -64.89 22.01 -34.43
N ASN A 676 -65.02 21.37 -33.28
CA ASN A 676 -66.29 21.19 -32.63
C ASN A 676 -66.86 22.51 -32.06
N LYS A 677 -66.01 23.39 -31.60
CA LYS A 677 -66.30 24.74 -31.16
C LYS A 677 -65.24 25.69 -31.66
N GLY A 678 -65.57 26.85 -32.04
CA GLY A 678 -64.63 27.83 -32.57
C GLY A 678 -64.47 27.74 -34.09
N ALA A 679 -63.87 28.74 -34.71
CA ALA A 679 -63.73 28.88 -36.14
C ALA A 679 -62.58 28.02 -36.69
N VAL A 680 -62.75 27.53 -37.91
CA VAL A 680 -61.65 27.05 -38.75
C VAL A 680 -61.26 28.22 -39.66
N SER A 681 -60.09 28.78 -39.49
CA SER A 681 -59.58 29.89 -40.34
C SER A 681 -58.45 29.38 -41.25
N VAL A 682 -58.60 29.54 -42.51
CA VAL A 682 -57.57 29.18 -43.49
C VAL A 682 -57.27 30.42 -44.33
N GLN A 683 -56.06 30.89 -44.36
CA GLN A 683 -55.63 32.17 -44.98
C GLN A 683 -54.33 31.99 -45.71
N ALA A 684 -54.30 32.48 -46.99
CA ALA A 684 -53.05 32.77 -47.72
C ALA A 684 -52.90 34.29 -47.69
N GLN A 685 -52.00 34.83 -46.88
CA GLN A 685 -51.96 36.27 -46.58
C GLN A 685 -51.30 37.07 -47.69
N ASN A 686 -50.35 36.49 -48.41
CA ASN A 686 -49.61 37.23 -49.49
C ASN A 686 -49.66 36.57 -50.89
N ASP A 687 -50.36 35.41 -51.01
CA ASP A 687 -50.38 34.68 -52.29
C ASP A 687 -51.73 34.00 -52.49
N LEU A 688 -51.85 33.17 -53.53
CA LEU A 688 -53.02 32.46 -54.00
C LEU A 688 -53.44 31.38 -53.04
N MET A 689 -54.73 31.26 -52.79
CA MET A 689 -55.37 30.09 -52.21
C MET A 689 -56.08 29.29 -53.29
N GLU A 690 -55.66 28.06 -53.50
CA GLU A 690 -56.30 27.15 -54.45
C GLU A 690 -57.11 26.03 -53.70
N LEU A 691 -58.30 25.83 -54.11
CA LEU A 691 -59.14 24.70 -53.75
C LEU A 691 -59.48 23.95 -55.05
N LEU A 692 -58.84 22.78 -55.20
CA LEU A 692 -59.00 21.99 -56.43
C LEU A 692 -59.52 20.60 -56.13
N ALA A 693 -60.61 20.19 -56.82
CA ALA A 693 -61.10 18.82 -56.68
C ALA A 693 -61.46 18.26 -58.09
N GLN A 694 -61.10 17.01 -58.30
CA GLN A 694 -61.39 16.34 -59.57
C GLN A 694 -62.92 16.13 -59.74
N LYS A 695 -63.67 15.96 -58.70
CA LYS A 695 -65.11 15.70 -58.71
C LYS A 695 -65.91 16.98 -58.38
N SER A 696 -66.24 17.20 -57.13
CA SER A 696 -67.08 18.30 -56.67
C SER A 696 -66.44 19.04 -55.53
N ILE A 697 -66.73 20.34 -55.44
CA ILE A 697 -66.48 21.15 -54.23
C ILE A 697 -67.86 21.57 -53.73
N GLU A 698 -68.16 21.19 -52.47
CA GLU A 698 -69.41 21.57 -51.81
C GLU A 698 -69.07 22.55 -50.66
N ILE A 699 -69.75 23.71 -50.71
CA ILE A 699 -69.66 24.76 -49.70
C ILE A 699 -71.04 25.02 -49.13
N THR A 700 -71.29 24.67 -47.88
CA THR A 700 -72.60 24.78 -47.26
C THR A 700 -72.49 25.44 -45.89
N SER A 701 -73.32 26.45 -45.62
CA SER A 701 -73.64 26.94 -44.30
C SER A 701 -75.01 26.43 -43.89
N THR A 702 -75.19 25.86 -42.77
CA THR A 702 -76.45 25.23 -42.29
C THR A 702 -77.37 26.21 -41.58
N GLU A 703 -76.84 27.26 -40.97
CA GLU A 703 -77.58 28.20 -40.12
C GLU A 703 -77.43 29.66 -40.50
N ASP A 704 -76.43 30.05 -41.25
CA ASP A 704 -76.13 31.43 -41.58
C ASP A 704 -75.67 31.60 -43.05
N GLU A 705 -75.00 32.63 -43.37
CA GLU A 705 -74.69 33.03 -44.77
C GLU A 705 -73.35 32.49 -45.27
N ILE A 706 -73.19 32.43 -46.59
CA ILE A 706 -71.90 32.28 -47.29
C ILE A 706 -71.57 33.64 -47.93
N LYS A 707 -70.52 34.29 -47.44
CA LYS A 707 -69.95 35.52 -47.98
C LYS A 707 -68.79 35.24 -48.95
N ILE A 708 -68.92 35.58 -50.20
CA ILE A 708 -67.87 35.54 -51.21
C ILE A 708 -67.57 36.99 -51.64
N THR A 709 -66.39 37.49 -51.28
CA THR A 709 -66.01 38.87 -51.47
C THR A 709 -64.67 38.97 -52.18
N ALA A 710 -64.58 39.81 -53.21
CA ALA A 710 -63.32 40.08 -53.88
C ALA A 710 -63.19 41.60 -54.15
N LYS A 711 -61.98 42.14 -53.92
CA LYS A 711 -61.71 43.56 -54.21
C LYS A 711 -61.85 43.94 -55.66
N LYS A 712 -61.54 43.05 -56.61
CA LYS A 712 -61.53 43.31 -58.00
C LYS A 712 -62.65 42.63 -58.77
N LYS A 713 -62.77 41.33 -58.68
CA LYS A 713 -63.67 40.55 -59.49
C LYS A 713 -64.02 39.20 -58.91
N ILE A 714 -65.26 38.78 -59.00
CA ILE A 714 -65.75 37.45 -58.82
C ILE A 714 -66.19 36.87 -60.15
N THR A 715 -65.73 35.68 -60.49
CA THR A 715 -66.21 34.96 -61.67
C THR A 715 -66.69 33.58 -61.23
N LEU A 716 -67.96 33.27 -61.47
CA LEU A 716 -68.55 31.94 -61.27
C LEU A 716 -68.73 31.35 -62.66
N ASN A 717 -68.04 30.28 -63.00
CA ASN A 717 -68.07 29.65 -64.30
C ASN A 717 -68.47 28.19 -64.23
N GLY A 718 -69.41 27.74 -65.06
CA GLY A 718 -69.87 26.36 -65.07
C GLY A 718 -70.41 26.00 -66.47
N GLY A 719 -69.79 24.96 -67.06
CA GLY A 719 -70.26 24.45 -68.35
C GLY A 719 -70.34 25.46 -69.51
N GLY A 720 -69.44 26.48 -69.45
CA GLY A 720 -69.45 27.58 -70.43
C GLY A 720 -70.35 28.76 -70.13
N SER A 721 -71.19 28.67 -69.10
CA SER A 721 -72.01 29.74 -68.57
C SER A 721 -71.30 30.40 -67.42
N TYR A 722 -71.38 31.71 -67.24
CA TYR A 722 -70.69 32.41 -66.13
C TYR A 722 -71.54 33.56 -65.56
N ILE A 723 -71.26 33.91 -64.33
CA ILE A 723 -71.64 35.16 -63.67
C ILE A 723 -70.36 35.89 -63.27
N ARG A 724 -70.20 37.14 -63.78
CA ARG A 724 -69.07 37.99 -63.42
C ARG A 724 -69.53 39.24 -62.68
N LEU A 725 -68.92 39.49 -61.51
CA LEU A 725 -69.21 40.70 -60.75
C LEU A 725 -67.91 41.51 -60.68
N ASP A 726 -67.93 42.73 -61.16
CA ASP A 726 -66.79 43.64 -61.07
C ASP A 726 -67.25 45.11 -60.92
N ALA A 727 -66.31 46.08 -60.98
CA ALA A 727 -66.61 47.51 -60.82
C ALA A 727 -67.49 48.05 -61.99
N CYS A 728 -67.50 47.41 -63.09
CA CYS A 728 -68.32 47.78 -64.23
C CYS A 728 -69.74 47.27 -64.16
N GLY A 729 -70.01 46.25 -63.42
CA GLY A 729 -71.34 45.68 -63.27
C GLY A 729 -71.38 44.20 -63.00
N ILE A 730 -72.65 43.66 -63.14
CA ILE A 730 -72.93 42.24 -63.07
C ILE A 730 -73.20 41.79 -64.51
N GLU A 731 -72.44 40.81 -64.96
CA GLU A 731 -72.58 40.22 -66.29
C GLU A 731 -72.90 38.74 -66.17
N ALA A 732 -74.03 38.29 -66.73
CA ALA A 732 -74.33 36.91 -66.85
C ALA A 732 -74.31 36.53 -68.34
N GLY A 733 -73.47 35.52 -68.67
CA GLY A 733 -73.32 35.05 -70.08
C GLY A 733 -73.50 33.52 -70.10
N THR A 734 -74.20 33.11 -71.19
CA THR A 734 -74.47 31.69 -71.42
C THR A 734 -74.54 31.40 -72.88
N PRO A 735 -74.03 30.30 -73.42
CA PRO A 735 -74.28 29.86 -74.79
C PRO A 735 -75.68 29.31 -75.05
N GLY A 736 -76.42 29.06 -73.97
CA GLY A 736 -77.80 28.55 -74.00
C GLY A 736 -78.86 29.59 -73.58
N GLU A 737 -79.94 29.12 -72.99
CA GLU A 737 -81.04 29.97 -72.53
C GLU A 737 -80.76 30.57 -71.15
N TYR A 738 -81.09 31.83 -70.94
CA TYR A 738 -81.02 32.49 -69.63
C TYR A 738 -82.44 32.61 -69.06
N ASN A 739 -82.80 31.67 -68.18
CA ASN A 739 -84.12 31.62 -67.52
C ASN A 739 -84.08 32.18 -66.10
N VAL A 740 -84.82 33.21 -65.85
CA VAL A 740 -84.99 33.81 -64.51
C VAL A 740 -86.38 33.40 -63.95
N LYS A 741 -86.42 32.64 -62.90
CA LYS A 741 -87.66 32.31 -62.19
C LYS A 741 -87.75 33.14 -60.89
N ALA A 742 -88.57 34.13 -60.86
CA ALA A 742 -88.70 35.05 -59.72
C ALA A 742 -90.17 35.35 -59.47
N GLY A 743 -90.62 35.45 -58.20
CA GLY A 743 -91.96 35.89 -57.84
C GLY A 743 -92.22 37.37 -58.18
N TYR A 744 -91.17 38.14 -58.23
CA TYR A 744 -91.19 39.54 -58.67
C TYR A 744 -89.81 39.95 -59.30
N TYR A 745 -89.83 40.60 -60.39
CA TYR A 745 -88.69 41.15 -61.10
C TYR A 745 -88.79 42.66 -61.25
N GLY A 746 -88.06 43.44 -60.46
CA GLY A 746 -88.12 44.89 -60.44
C GLY A 746 -86.70 45.50 -60.58
N ARG A 747 -86.66 46.70 -61.24
CA ARG A 747 -85.44 47.53 -61.30
C ARG A 747 -85.51 48.56 -60.17
N LYS A 748 -84.42 48.61 -59.31
CA LYS A 748 -84.19 49.62 -58.27
C LYS A 748 -83.11 50.59 -58.65
N PRO A 749 -83.04 51.81 -58.05
CA PRO A 749 -81.90 52.75 -58.30
C PRO A 749 -80.57 52.09 -57.91
N LYS A 750 -79.45 52.72 -58.42
CA LYS A 750 -78.07 52.25 -58.15
C LYS A 750 -77.83 52.09 -56.68
N ALA A 751 -77.28 50.97 -56.27
CA ALA A 751 -76.78 50.69 -54.86
C ALA A 751 -75.36 50.21 -54.98
N LYS A 752 -74.56 50.54 -53.96
CA LYS A 752 -73.16 50.10 -53.82
C LYS A 752 -72.98 49.53 -52.43
N LEU A 753 -72.51 48.33 -52.34
CA LEU A 753 -72.00 47.76 -51.10
C LEU A 753 -70.48 47.77 -51.18
N THR A 754 -69.81 48.47 -50.29
CA THR A 754 -68.34 48.40 -50.17
C THR A 754 -67.91 47.22 -49.34
N PRO A 755 -67.12 46.34 -49.96
CA PRO A 755 -66.66 45.13 -49.14
C PRO A 755 -65.71 45.57 -48.02
N GLU A 756 -65.98 45.14 -46.80
CA GLU A 756 -64.99 45.19 -45.70
C GLU A 756 -63.98 44.07 -45.92
N LEU A 757 -62.72 44.50 -46.21
CA LEU A 757 -61.62 43.54 -46.37
C LEU A 757 -60.69 43.64 -45.14
N MET A 758 -60.41 42.55 -44.51
CA MET A 758 -59.39 42.52 -43.45
C MET A 758 -58.03 42.85 -44.05
N ALA A 759 -57.28 43.67 -43.32
CA ALA A 759 -55.86 43.89 -43.63
C ALA A 759 -55.04 42.76 -42.93
N PHE A 760 -54.18 42.11 -43.66
CA PHE A 760 -53.29 41.13 -43.11
C PHE A 760 -52.06 41.82 -42.51
N PRO A 761 -51.55 41.38 -41.34
CA PRO A 761 -50.30 41.89 -40.77
C PRO A 761 -49.13 41.54 -41.71
N VAL A 762 -48.21 42.48 -41.91
CA VAL A 762 -47.02 42.26 -42.71
C VAL A 762 -45.97 41.72 -41.72
N ILE A 763 -45.57 40.49 -41.86
CA ILE A 763 -44.40 39.96 -41.21
C ILE A 763 -43.17 40.38 -42.00
N LYS A 764 -42.36 41.31 -41.54
CA LYS A 764 -41.03 41.55 -42.09
C LYS A 764 -40.14 40.40 -41.65
N SER A 765 -39.84 39.49 -42.53
CA SER A 765 -38.79 38.52 -42.38
C SER A 765 -37.49 39.07 -42.98
N GLU A 766 -36.76 39.84 -42.21
CA GLU A 766 -35.35 40.02 -42.46
C GLU A 766 -34.67 39.39 -41.23
N ASP A 767 -34.22 38.14 -41.38
CA ASP A 767 -33.42 37.50 -40.37
C ASP A 767 -31.99 38.07 -40.47
N PHE A 768 -31.60 38.88 -39.48
CA PHE A 768 -30.21 39.32 -39.31
C PHE A 768 -29.43 38.20 -38.67
N ASN A 769 -28.55 37.59 -39.47
CA ASN A 769 -27.74 36.46 -39.06
C ASN A 769 -26.26 36.80 -39.20
N GLN A 770 -25.45 36.57 -38.16
CA GLN A 770 -24.00 36.76 -38.23
C GLN A 770 -23.28 35.76 -37.40
N SER A 771 -22.15 35.27 -37.89
CA SER A 771 -21.10 34.60 -37.13
C SER A 771 -19.83 35.45 -37.15
N PHE A 772 -19.03 35.31 -36.16
CA PHE A 772 -17.80 36.10 -35.99
C PHE A 772 -16.59 35.17 -36.02
N ILE A 773 -15.49 35.65 -36.61
CA ILE A 773 -14.19 34.98 -36.46
C ILE A 773 -13.42 35.70 -35.36
N LEU A 774 -13.12 35.00 -34.33
CA LEU A 774 -12.35 35.54 -33.21
C LEU A 774 -10.86 35.36 -33.51
N LEU A 775 -10.09 36.44 -33.38
CA LEU A 775 -8.67 36.47 -33.68
C LEU A 775 -7.92 36.93 -32.42
N ASP A 776 -6.77 36.33 -32.15
CA ASP A 776 -5.84 36.79 -31.13
C ASP A 776 -5.29 38.18 -31.47
N GLU A 777 -5.38 39.11 -30.55
CA GLU A 777 -4.99 40.51 -30.77
C GLU A 777 -3.52 40.70 -31.11
N ASN A 778 -2.63 39.85 -30.64
CA ASN A 778 -1.20 39.96 -30.78
C ASN A 778 -0.69 39.24 -32.01
N THR A 779 -1.27 38.10 -32.37
CA THR A 779 -0.77 37.25 -33.46
C THR A 779 -1.60 37.33 -34.72
N GLY A 780 -2.86 37.79 -34.61
CA GLY A 780 -3.82 37.82 -35.72
C GLY A 780 -4.27 36.44 -36.21
N GLN A 781 -3.96 35.37 -35.43
CA GLN A 781 -4.39 34.02 -35.76
C GLN A 781 -5.77 33.73 -35.18
N PRO A 782 -6.60 32.85 -35.81
CA PRO A 782 -7.87 32.44 -35.27
C PRO A 782 -7.75 31.79 -33.88
N LEU A 783 -8.61 32.20 -32.96
CA LEU A 783 -8.74 31.57 -31.62
C LEU A 783 -9.56 30.28 -31.75
N ILE A 784 -8.90 29.14 -31.82
CA ILE A 784 -9.52 27.83 -32.05
C ILE A 784 -9.81 27.17 -30.70
N ASN A 785 -11.03 26.69 -30.52
CA ASN A 785 -11.52 26.10 -29.27
C ASN A 785 -11.48 27.06 -28.07
N TRP A 786 -11.71 28.34 -28.31
CA TRP A 786 -11.77 29.35 -27.24
C TRP A 786 -13.21 29.58 -26.80
N PRO A 787 -13.48 29.66 -25.50
CA PRO A 787 -14.80 29.99 -24.95
C PRO A 787 -15.15 31.44 -25.25
N TYR A 788 -16.40 31.67 -25.61
CA TYR A 788 -16.94 33.02 -25.89
C TYR A 788 -18.38 33.15 -25.39
N GLU A 789 -18.80 34.37 -25.14
CA GLU A 789 -20.19 34.77 -24.93
C GLU A 789 -20.53 35.90 -25.90
N LEU A 790 -21.64 35.74 -26.63
CA LEU A 790 -22.25 36.77 -27.47
C LEU A 790 -23.46 37.33 -26.75
N GLU A 791 -23.56 38.63 -26.60
CA GLU A 791 -24.69 39.31 -25.97
C GLU A 791 -25.28 40.35 -26.93
N LEU A 792 -26.53 40.16 -27.32
CA LEU A 792 -27.30 41.12 -28.09
C LEU A 792 -27.77 42.30 -27.23
N GLU A 793 -28.00 43.46 -27.84
CA GLU A 793 -28.56 44.62 -27.14
C GLU A 793 -29.92 44.34 -26.48
N SER A 794 -30.67 43.37 -27.01
CA SER A 794 -31.92 42.84 -26.44
C SER A 794 -31.74 42.05 -25.17
N GLY A 795 -30.47 41.75 -24.74
CA GLY A 795 -30.15 40.95 -23.58
C GLY A 795 -30.11 39.43 -23.83
N LEU A 796 -30.28 38.97 -25.07
CA LEU A 796 -30.09 37.58 -25.44
C LEU A 796 -28.59 37.24 -25.38
N LYS A 797 -28.26 36.21 -24.62
CA LYS A 797 -26.87 35.72 -24.46
C LYS A 797 -26.73 34.34 -25.11
N MET A 798 -25.61 34.12 -25.76
CA MET A 798 -25.24 32.84 -26.33
C MET A 798 -23.76 32.56 -26.05
N SER A 799 -23.46 31.49 -25.33
CA SER A 799 -22.10 31.05 -25.00
C SER A 799 -21.75 29.84 -25.85
N GLY A 800 -20.49 29.74 -26.25
CA GLY A 800 -20.00 28.62 -27.05
C GLY A 800 -18.48 28.53 -27.04
N ILE A 801 -17.98 27.63 -27.85
CA ILE A 801 -16.54 27.45 -28.10
C ILE A 801 -16.33 27.59 -29.62
N THR A 802 -15.31 28.38 -30.01
CA THR A 802 -14.99 28.58 -31.44
C THR A 802 -14.60 27.28 -32.14
N ASP A 803 -14.92 27.17 -33.41
CA ASP A 803 -14.62 26.01 -34.25
C ASP A 803 -13.11 25.95 -34.66
N GLU A 804 -12.77 25.00 -35.54
CA GLU A 804 -11.41 24.79 -36.07
C GLU A 804 -10.90 25.98 -36.92
N ASN A 805 -11.75 26.94 -37.27
CA ASN A 805 -11.40 28.14 -37.99
C ASN A 805 -11.55 29.41 -37.16
N GLY A 806 -11.85 29.28 -35.87
CA GLY A 806 -12.06 30.40 -34.96
C GLY A 806 -13.44 31.05 -35.10
N ASN A 807 -14.43 30.42 -35.76
CA ASN A 807 -15.78 30.96 -35.88
C ASN A 807 -16.61 30.69 -34.62
N THR A 808 -17.48 31.67 -34.33
CA THR A 808 -18.60 31.49 -33.38
C THR A 808 -19.75 30.77 -34.05
N GLU A 809 -20.70 30.26 -33.30
CA GLU A 809 -21.99 29.84 -33.80
C GLU A 809 -22.74 31.08 -34.38
N LEU A 810 -23.71 30.77 -35.28
CA LEU A 810 -24.54 31.81 -35.92
C LEU A 810 -25.52 32.36 -34.88
N ILE A 811 -25.45 33.65 -34.60
CA ILE A 811 -26.44 34.37 -33.80
C ILE A 811 -27.45 35.05 -34.74
N SER A 812 -28.74 34.91 -34.40
CA SER A 812 -29.84 35.44 -35.22
C SER A 812 -30.70 36.40 -34.42
N SER A 813 -31.11 37.50 -35.02
CA SER A 813 -32.07 38.47 -34.45
C SER A 813 -33.12 38.85 -35.48
N ASP A 814 -34.29 39.26 -35.03
CA ASP A 814 -35.39 39.77 -35.86
C ASP A 814 -35.22 41.25 -36.24
N LYS A 815 -34.19 41.91 -35.75
CA LYS A 815 -33.82 43.31 -36.04
C LYS A 815 -32.30 43.48 -35.99
N GLU A 816 -31.81 44.56 -36.60
CA GLU A 816 -30.39 44.90 -36.50
C GLU A 816 -30.04 45.30 -35.06
N GLU A 817 -29.13 44.58 -34.42
CA GLU A 817 -28.67 44.80 -33.04
C GLU A 817 -27.14 44.78 -32.96
N VAL A 818 -26.60 45.45 -31.97
CA VAL A 818 -25.18 45.39 -31.67
C VAL A 818 -24.93 44.09 -30.93
N VAL A 819 -23.89 43.37 -31.33
CA VAL A 819 -23.44 42.14 -30.68
C VAL A 819 -22.17 42.45 -29.89
N ASN A 820 -22.22 42.33 -28.59
CA ASN A 820 -21.04 42.38 -27.71
C ASN A 820 -20.43 40.96 -27.64
N ILE A 821 -19.13 40.88 -27.82
CA ILE A 821 -18.41 39.62 -27.80
C ILE A 821 -17.43 39.65 -26.63
N SER A 822 -17.56 38.69 -25.71
CA SER A 822 -16.63 38.44 -24.65
C SER A 822 -15.90 37.12 -24.92
N VAL A 823 -14.58 37.11 -24.81
CA VAL A 823 -13.73 35.94 -25.02
C VAL A 823 -13.04 35.65 -23.71
N PHE A 824 -13.01 34.40 -23.32
CA PHE A 824 -12.45 33.94 -22.03
C PHE A 824 -11.23 33.07 -22.27
N GLU A 825 -10.25 33.09 -21.36
CA GLU A 825 -9.17 32.11 -21.43
C GLU A 825 -9.72 30.70 -21.09
N PRO A 826 -9.19 29.63 -21.72
CA PRO A 826 -9.71 28.28 -21.52
C PRO A 826 -9.70 27.82 -20.10
N ASP A 827 -8.83 28.36 -19.23
CA ASP A 827 -8.73 28.03 -17.81
C ASP A 827 -9.69 28.84 -16.91
N GLU A 828 -10.27 29.93 -17.39
CA GLU A 828 -11.22 30.75 -16.61
C GLU A 828 -12.67 30.28 -16.70
N PHE A 829 -13.01 29.47 -17.70
CA PHE A 829 -14.38 29.03 -17.94
C PHE A 829 -14.81 27.82 -17.10
N LEU A 830 -13.92 27.28 -16.26
CA LEU A 830 -14.18 26.08 -15.45
C LEU A 830 -14.57 26.36 -14.00
N ASP A 831 -14.61 27.60 -13.53
CA ASP A 831 -14.75 27.91 -12.10
C ASP A 831 -16.09 28.52 -11.64
N ASP A 832 -17.05 28.84 -12.48
CA ASP A 832 -18.24 29.60 -12.04
C ASP A 832 -19.63 28.95 -12.20
N ASP A 833 -19.75 27.66 -12.51
CA ASP A 833 -21.06 26.99 -12.52
C ASP A 833 -21.04 25.58 -11.91
N ILE A 834 -20.55 25.45 -10.65
CA ILE A 834 -20.93 24.35 -9.77
C ILE A 834 -21.27 24.93 -8.38
N ASN A 835 -22.48 25.37 -8.22
CA ASN A 835 -23.20 25.44 -6.93
C ASN A 835 -24.59 24.87 -7.06
#